data_23e222fb7eb58777c8a8685c9a9f7f34
#
_entry.id   23e222fb7eb58777c8a8685c9a9f7f34
#
_cell.length_a   1.000
_cell.length_b   1.000
_cell.length_c   1.000
_cell.angle_alpha   90.00
_cell.angle_beta   90.00
_cell.angle_gamma   90.00
#
_symmetry.space_group_name_H-M   'P 1'
#
loop_
_entity.id
_entity.type
_entity.pdbx_description
1 polymer ?
#
loop_
_entity_poly.entity_id
_entity_poly.type
_entity_poly.pdbx_seq_one_letter_code
_entity_poly.pdbx_strand_id
1 'polypeptide(L)'
;MNEDXIRDLAKSTLTPEDVGARMLQTVECAAVGIPGNSTGYVIPYFDMTGKPRAFYRVRLFNSTVKYRQPKNTSNTLYFPKNLMKVLDASQGNYMLLVEGEKKAAAAVKAGIPAVALGGVDSWKNRTFIIPEGTDMAKAFNAKDINIKIPAGSEEIGESGLAPLATGFLEWIDFCVARQIHIIVCFDTDEEDGWKFDVQRAAASLAYELRYRGVAFSHIHKMVLPKIDENGKTGVDDYLAAFGGVELSQLIAGVLNAQESTFPQHPNVREYVNRKLQKTKMTRKEAQSASLALLSDLDTKGRRLRSESESQMYYFDHATRRLIKVSMNAGNKGLLHESLFGQLLYQRYGLSAADGRVLTWLDAQFNAEQPIEDVNPHRIVARPRPGEDTIRYQINDGQYVKVSPSEAGNGVVVLQNGDEGFLFESGLVEGIDAKDLMAEIARQRQLPLYPWWIDVLNTVRLRRDEKNKVLISLLYYISPWLYKWRGSQLPVELVIGESGSGKSSLCEHRLNIITGKPELRNAPTDLRDWQASITNAGGLHVTDNVNLVDKNLRQRLSDEICRLVTEPDPHIEMRKLYSNNELIRVPARVVFALTAIQQPFQQADLLQRAIVVELDKNASAEDGNITYEYSWVDDQMQKFGGRIAWVAHHLLVLEKFLTHVQTRWRTGYRAQHRLINVEQALIMMAEVFGQDGSWIADFLSGSAALHISESDWVVEGLKAFADSIKAQNKPGLLFSASDIADWAKSHXDFEECGPLINSRKVSKYMQVHAAMVNQMIGIVQGPKRDNRQMFKLRT
;
A
#
# COMPACT_ATOMS: atom_id res chain seq x y z
N MET A 1 66.25 0.16 -6.20
CA MET A 1 64.98 -0.57 -6.52
C MET A 1 64.97 -0.84 -8.00
N ASN A 2 64.42 -2.02 -8.41
CA ASN A 2 64.46 -2.41 -9.82
C ASN A 2 63.59 -1.42 -10.65
N GLU A 3 64.07 -1.02 -11.80
CA GLU A 3 63.35 -0.11 -12.74
C GLU A 3 61.98 -0.64 -13.10
N ASP A 4 61.88 -1.95 -13.24
CA ASP A 4 60.55 -2.58 -13.51
C ASP A 4 59.50 -2.32 -12.41
N UNK A 5 59.62 -2.30 -11.06
CA UNK A 5 58.91 -1.98 -10.15
C UNK A 5 58.40 -0.77 -10.28
N ILE A 6 59.40 0.13 -10.47
CA ILE A 6 59.00 1.54 -10.57
C ILE A 6 58.10 1.77 -11.79
N ARG A 7 58.46 1.20 -12.92
CA ARG A 7 57.69 1.34 -14.16
C ARG A 7 56.28 0.73 -14.04
N ASP A 8 56.15 -0.44 -13.38
CA ASP A 8 54.83 -1.11 -13.22
C ASP A 8 53.91 -0.30 -12.31
N LEU A 9 54.45 0.26 -11.26
CA LEU A 9 53.66 1.09 -10.33
C LEU A 9 53.30 2.45 -10.93
N ALA A 10 54.23 3.03 -11.73
CA ALA A 10 54.00 4.31 -12.38
C ALA A 10 52.81 4.28 -13.36
N LYS A 11 52.49 3.11 -13.93
CA LYS A 11 51.30 2.94 -14.77
C LYS A 11 49.99 3.25 -14.00
N SER A 12 50.01 3.06 -12.70
CA SER A 12 48.84 3.35 -11.81
C SER A 12 49.05 4.65 -11.02
N THR A 13 50.00 5.50 -11.46
CA THR A 13 50.41 6.77 -10.84
C THR A 13 51.00 6.61 -9.43
N LEU A 14 51.53 5.44 -9.15
CA LEU A 14 52.05 5.09 -7.80
C LEU A 14 53.58 5.05 -7.79
N THR A 15 54.13 5.28 -6.60
CA THR A 15 55.54 5.02 -6.29
C THR A 15 55.62 3.79 -5.39
N PRO A 16 56.82 3.19 -5.22
CA PRO A 16 56.98 2.08 -4.27
C PRO A 16 56.57 2.45 -2.86
N GLU A 17 56.83 3.69 -2.45
CA GLU A 17 56.48 4.20 -1.11
C GLU A 17 54.96 4.26 -0.87
N ASP A 18 54.16 4.53 -1.90
CA ASP A 18 52.71 4.62 -1.80
C ASP A 18 52.10 3.29 -1.34
N VAL A 19 52.67 2.19 -1.79
CA VAL A 19 52.18 0.82 -1.47
C VAL A 19 53.08 0.07 -0.52
N GLY A 20 54.24 0.67 -0.13
CA GLY A 20 55.21 -0.01 0.69
C GLY A 20 55.92 -1.16 -0.01
N ALA A 21 55.97 -1.09 -1.36
CA ALA A 21 56.51 -2.18 -2.19
C ALA A 21 58.00 -2.34 -1.98
N ARG A 22 58.44 -3.61 -1.98
CA ARG A 22 59.85 -3.93 -1.87
C ARG A 22 60.21 -5.11 -2.80
N MET A 23 61.50 -5.25 -3.07
CA MET A 23 61.96 -6.31 -3.95
C MET A 23 61.64 -7.69 -3.43
N LEU A 24 61.29 -8.57 -4.36
CA LEU A 24 61.05 -9.98 -4.09
C LEU A 24 62.35 -10.66 -3.68
N GLN A 25 62.30 -11.43 -2.60
CA GLN A 25 63.45 -12.22 -2.10
C GLN A 25 63.17 -13.72 -2.20
N THR A 26 64.23 -14.54 -2.09
CA THR A 26 64.15 -15.99 -2.22
C THR A 26 63.18 -16.63 -1.22
N VAL A 27 63.10 -16.07 0.00
CA VAL A 27 62.23 -16.60 1.03
C VAL A 27 60.76 -16.49 0.65
N GLU A 28 60.39 -15.38 0.04
CA GLU A 28 59.02 -15.15 -0.45
C GLU A 28 58.71 -16.01 -1.67
N CYS A 29 59.72 -16.19 -2.57
CA CYS A 29 59.56 -17.12 -3.69
C CYS A 29 59.16 -18.52 -3.19
N ALA A 30 59.85 -19.00 -2.17
CA ALA A 30 59.53 -20.30 -1.58
C ALA A 30 58.13 -20.32 -0.97
N ALA A 31 57.77 -19.25 -0.23
CA ALA A 31 56.46 -19.13 0.44
C ALA A 31 55.31 -19.15 -0.57
N VAL A 32 55.44 -18.50 -1.72
CA VAL A 32 54.40 -18.46 -2.75
C VAL A 32 54.54 -19.60 -3.80
N GLY A 33 55.56 -20.43 -3.65
CA GLY A 33 55.76 -21.62 -4.51
C GLY A 33 56.22 -21.34 -5.91
N ILE A 34 57.26 -20.49 -6.05
CA ILE A 34 57.86 -20.16 -7.33
C ILE A 34 59.39 -20.31 -7.26
N PRO A 35 60.08 -20.41 -8.40
CA PRO A 35 61.53 -20.47 -8.38
C PRO A 35 62.19 -19.26 -7.74
N GLY A 36 63.27 -19.52 -7.00
CA GLY A 36 64.01 -18.50 -6.26
C GLY A 36 64.59 -17.37 -7.11
N ASN A 37 64.74 -17.59 -8.40
CA ASN A 37 65.23 -16.61 -9.35
C ASN A 37 64.12 -15.83 -10.05
N SER A 38 62.87 -15.94 -9.59
CA SER A 38 61.73 -15.21 -10.16
C SER A 38 61.90 -13.72 -9.91
N THR A 39 61.43 -12.90 -10.86
CA THR A 39 61.51 -11.45 -10.77
C THR A 39 60.15 -10.87 -10.46
N GLY A 40 60.13 -9.85 -9.60
CA GLY A 40 58.88 -9.23 -9.15
C GLY A 40 59.12 -8.36 -7.92
N TYR A 41 57.99 -7.98 -7.29
CA TYR A 41 58.05 -7.22 -6.07
C TYR A 41 56.92 -7.65 -5.10
N VAL A 42 57.13 -7.33 -3.84
CA VAL A 42 56.17 -7.67 -2.74
C VAL A 42 55.32 -6.45 -2.42
N ILE A 43 54.03 -6.67 -2.31
CA ILE A 43 53.08 -5.68 -1.83
C ILE A 43 52.66 -6.11 -0.41
N PRO A 44 53.13 -5.42 0.63
CA PRO A 44 52.73 -5.75 2.01
C PRO A 44 51.28 -5.30 2.27
N TYR A 45 50.63 -5.99 3.18
CA TYR A 45 49.25 -5.65 3.60
C TYR A 45 49.27 -5.04 4.97
N PHE A 46 48.27 -4.20 5.23
CA PHE A 46 48.07 -3.49 6.49
C PHE A 46 46.65 -3.77 6.98
N ASP A 47 46.41 -3.51 8.26
CA ASP A 47 45.04 -3.48 8.75
C ASP A 47 44.44 -2.06 8.50
N MET A 48 43.18 -1.85 8.90
CA MET A 48 42.51 -0.57 8.65
C MET A 48 43.22 0.62 9.33
N THR A 49 43.97 0.36 10.41
CA THR A 49 44.66 1.43 11.15
C THR A 49 46.03 1.70 10.58
N GLY A 50 46.49 0.98 9.61
CA GLY A 50 47.78 1.13 8.96
C GLY A 50 48.90 0.30 9.59
N LYS A 51 48.59 -0.62 10.51
CA LYS A 51 49.59 -1.54 11.09
C LYS A 51 49.87 -2.68 10.09
N PRO A 52 51.16 -3.04 9.95
CA PRO A 52 51.52 -4.12 9.05
C PRO A 52 50.89 -5.45 9.47
N ARG A 53 50.42 -6.23 8.45
CA ARG A 53 50.01 -7.62 8.63
C ARG A 53 51.14 -8.55 8.19
N ALA A 54 51.12 -9.80 8.67
CA ALA A 54 52.06 -10.82 8.21
C ALA A 54 51.76 -11.30 6.76
N PHE A 55 50.72 -10.81 6.15
CA PHE A 55 50.26 -11.21 4.80
C PHE A 55 50.82 -10.25 3.77
N TYR A 56 51.10 -10.80 2.60
CA TYR A 56 51.57 -10.04 1.42
C TYR A 56 51.16 -10.73 0.12
N ARG A 57 51.22 -9.99 -0.98
CA ARG A 57 51.12 -10.59 -2.31
C ARG A 57 52.37 -10.24 -3.11
N VAL A 58 52.70 -11.09 -4.03
CA VAL A 58 53.86 -10.95 -4.92
C VAL A 58 53.35 -10.64 -6.34
N ARG A 59 53.79 -9.54 -6.87
CA ARG A 59 53.57 -9.19 -8.29
C ARG A 59 54.77 -9.73 -9.08
N LEU A 60 54.48 -10.63 -10.03
CA LEU A 60 55.50 -11.27 -10.83
C LEU A 60 55.62 -10.64 -12.20
N PHE A 61 56.85 -10.51 -12.70
CA PHE A 61 57.14 -10.12 -14.06
C PHE A 61 57.38 -11.42 -14.89
N ASN A 62 57.10 -11.31 -16.19
CA ASN A 62 57.35 -12.40 -17.15
C ASN A 62 56.73 -13.74 -16.69
N SER A 63 55.52 -13.69 -16.16
CA SER A 63 54.76 -14.84 -15.68
C SER A 63 53.32 -14.78 -16.16
N THR A 64 52.75 -15.93 -16.48
CA THR A 64 51.34 -16.04 -16.87
C THR A 64 50.43 -15.73 -15.65
N VAL A 65 50.90 -16.03 -14.44
CA VAL A 65 50.18 -15.73 -13.19
C VAL A 65 50.84 -14.49 -12.61
N LYS A 66 50.17 -13.36 -12.74
CA LYS A 66 50.73 -12.04 -12.38
C LYS A 66 50.87 -11.85 -10.86
N TYR A 67 49.97 -12.40 -10.06
CA TYR A 67 49.94 -12.22 -8.61
C TYR A 67 49.90 -13.57 -7.89
N ARG A 68 50.64 -13.68 -6.80
CA ARG A 68 50.59 -14.84 -5.91
C ARG A 68 50.65 -14.42 -4.47
N GLN A 69 50.06 -15.24 -3.59
CA GLN A 69 50.11 -15.05 -2.13
C GLN A 69 50.75 -16.29 -1.49
N PRO A 70 51.19 -16.21 -0.24
CA PRO A 70 51.76 -17.39 0.44
C PRO A 70 50.78 -18.57 0.44
N LYS A 71 51.30 -19.76 0.25
CA LYS A 71 50.51 -20.97 0.16
C LYS A 71 49.68 -21.18 1.44
N ASN A 72 48.45 -21.65 1.28
CA ASN A 72 47.54 -21.99 2.37
C ASN A 72 47.12 -20.78 3.25
N THR A 73 47.28 -19.54 2.76
CA THR A 73 46.82 -18.36 3.49
C THR A 73 45.43 -17.93 2.96
N SER A 74 44.67 -17.27 3.84
CA SER A 74 43.41 -16.66 3.53
C SER A 74 43.58 -15.52 2.52
N ASN A 75 42.60 -15.37 1.62
CA ASN A 75 42.44 -14.08 0.93
C ASN A 75 42.33 -12.99 2.00
N THR A 76 42.90 -11.84 1.76
CA THR A 76 42.94 -10.78 2.74
C THR A 76 42.50 -9.47 2.04
N LEU A 77 41.64 -8.72 2.70
CA LEU A 77 41.20 -7.42 2.21
C LEU A 77 42.37 -6.44 2.30
N TYR A 78 42.64 -5.72 1.23
CA TYR A 78 43.75 -4.77 1.16
C TYR A 78 43.27 -3.39 1.60
N PHE A 79 43.93 -2.87 2.62
CA PHE A 79 43.70 -1.50 3.14
C PHE A 79 44.93 -0.67 2.78
N PRO A 80 44.77 0.37 1.92
CA PRO A 80 45.89 1.28 1.65
C PRO A 80 46.35 1.99 2.94
N LYS A 81 47.61 2.31 2.99
CA LYS A 81 48.32 2.81 4.17
C LYS A 81 47.68 4.04 4.82
N ASN A 82 47.17 4.98 4.01
CA ASN A 82 46.59 6.24 4.48
C ASN A 82 45.06 6.25 4.39
N LEU A 83 44.40 5.08 4.38
CA LEU A 83 42.96 4.97 4.19
C LEU A 83 42.15 5.78 5.18
N MET A 84 42.48 5.66 6.49
CA MET A 84 41.68 6.33 7.53
C MET A 84 41.85 7.83 7.46
N LYS A 85 43.05 8.30 7.14
CA LYS A 85 43.34 9.74 6.98
C LYS A 85 42.51 10.32 5.81
N VAL A 86 42.46 9.59 4.69
CA VAL A 86 41.69 10.01 3.51
C VAL A 86 40.20 9.95 3.79
N LEU A 87 39.73 8.91 4.46
CA LEU A 87 38.32 8.76 4.81
C LEU A 87 37.87 9.91 5.70
N ASP A 88 38.65 10.23 6.73
CA ASP A 88 38.33 11.30 7.66
C ASP A 88 38.36 12.70 6.99
N ALA A 89 39.23 12.88 5.99
CA ALA A 89 39.32 14.13 5.22
C ALA A 89 38.27 14.25 4.13
N SER A 90 37.62 13.14 3.71
CA SER A 90 36.63 13.17 2.67
C SER A 90 35.31 13.72 3.19
N GLN A 91 34.61 14.49 2.34
CA GLN A 91 33.32 15.06 2.72
C GLN A 91 32.17 14.12 2.49
N GLY A 92 32.40 13.02 1.76
CA GLY A 92 31.38 12.00 1.50
C GLY A 92 31.55 10.82 2.43
N ASN A 93 30.43 10.23 2.84
CA ASN A 93 30.46 9.07 3.72
C ASN A 93 30.39 7.79 2.89
N TYR A 94 31.47 7.55 2.11
CA TYR A 94 31.52 6.44 1.17
C TYR A 94 32.91 5.83 1.13
N MET A 95 33.01 4.64 0.56
CA MET A 95 34.26 3.94 0.32
C MET A 95 34.14 3.08 -0.92
N LEU A 96 35.11 3.18 -1.82
CA LEU A 96 35.16 2.30 -3.00
C LEU A 96 35.65 0.92 -2.60
N LEU A 97 35.11 -0.10 -3.22
CA LEU A 97 35.59 -1.48 -3.14
C LEU A 97 36.00 -1.88 -4.55
N VAL A 98 37.29 -2.04 -4.76
CA VAL A 98 37.87 -2.22 -6.09
C VAL A 98 38.57 -3.59 -6.19
N GLU A 99 38.96 -3.96 -7.41
CA GLU A 99 39.72 -5.16 -7.71
C GLU A 99 41.19 -4.83 -7.90
N GLY A 100 42.01 -5.18 -6.90
CA GLY A 100 43.46 -5.02 -7.00
C GLY A 100 44.06 -3.90 -6.16
N GLU A 101 45.19 -4.20 -5.53
CA GLU A 101 45.87 -3.36 -4.56
C GLU A 101 46.26 -1.99 -5.11
N LYS A 102 46.79 -1.96 -6.34
CA LYS A 102 47.24 -0.71 -6.97
C LYS A 102 46.07 0.27 -7.18
N LYS A 103 44.86 -0.25 -7.49
CA LYS A 103 43.69 0.61 -7.73
C LYS A 103 43.24 1.29 -6.47
N ALA A 104 43.19 0.54 -5.36
CA ALA A 104 42.83 1.14 -4.05
C ALA A 104 43.88 2.16 -3.60
N ALA A 105 45.17 1.83 -3.79
CA ALA A 105 46.26 2.73 -3.43
C ALA A 105 46.23 4.01 -4.28
N ALA A 106 45.94 3.91 -5.56
CA ALA A 106 45.82 5.05 -6.48
C ALA A 106 44.65 5.95 -6.06
N ALA A 107 43.51 5.34 -5.71
CA ALA A 107 42.35 6.09 -5.26
C ALA A 107 42.66 6.85 -3.98
N VAL A 108 43.26 6.19 -2.98
CA VAL A 108 43.63 6.82 -1.71
C VAL A 108 44.66 7.94 -1.91
N LYS A 109 45.62 7.75 -2.80
CA LYS A 109 46.59 8.77 -3.17
C LYS A 109 45.90 10.01 -3.76
N ALA A 110 44.82 9.80 -4.53
CA ALA A 110 44.00 10.87 -5.11
C ALA A 110 42.97 11.47 -4.14
N GLY A 111 42.97 11.04 -2.89
CA GLY A 111 42.08 11.57 -1.85
C GLY A 111 40.71 10.87 -1.81
N ILE A 112 40.58 9.69 -2.41
CA ILE A 112 39.33 8.94 -2.48
C ILE A 112 39.45 7.65 -1.65
N PRO A 113 38.65 7.47 -0.57
CA PRO A 113 38.78 6.28 0.28
C PRO A 113 38.41 5.02 -0.51
N ALA A 114 39.28 4.01 -0.46
CA ALA A 114 39.09 2.77 -1.20
C ALA A 114 39.80 1.61 -0.50
N VAL A 115 39.18 0.43 -0.63
CA VAL A 115 39.77 -0.86 -0.22
C VAL A 115 39.74 -1.78 -1.43
N ALA A 116 40.52 -2.86 -1.39
CA ALA A 116 40.61 -3.74 -2.53
C ALA A 116 40.49 -5.22 -2.16
N LEU A 117 39.91 -5.96 -3.08
CA LEU A 117 39.94 -7.41 -3.15
C LEU A 117 41.03 -7.82 -4.14
N GLY A 118 41.67 -8.98 -3.92
CA GLY A 118 42.64 -9.54 -4.84
C GLY A 118 42.03 -10.00 -6.17
N GLY A 119 40.72 -10.11 -6.22
CA GLY A 119 39.90 -10.45 -7.39
C GLY A 119 38.44 -10.40 -7.00
N VAL A 120 37.55 -10.41 -7.98
CA VAL A 120 36.12 -10.13 -7.75
C VAL A 120 35.46 -11.11 -6.76
N ASP A 121 35.96 -12.32 -6.63
CA ASP A 121 35.45 -13.32 -5.68
C ASP A 121 36.34 -13.47 -4.43
N SER A 122 37.36 -12.63 -4.25
CA SER A 122 38.36 -12.79 -3.18
C SER A 122 37.91 -12.27 -1.82
N TRP A 123 36.62 -11.90 -1.67
CA TRP A 123 36.04 -11.60 -0.36
C TRP A 123 35.78 -12.87 0.45
N LYS A 124 35.91 -14.04 -0.21
CA LYS A 124 35.78 -15.37 0.39
C LYS A 124 36.91 -16.27 -0.10
N ASN A 125 37.12 -17.36 0.63
CA ASN A 125 38.16 -18.33 0.31
C ASN A 125 37.56 -19.54 -0.37
N ARG A 126 38.36 -20.20 -1.19
CA ARG A 126 38.03 -21.51 -1.72
C ARG A 126 38.17 -22.53 -0.61
N THR A 127 37.34 -23.56 -0.60
CA THR A 127 37.48 -24.69 0.30
C THR A 127 38.56 -25.63 -0.25
N PHE A 128 39.39 -26.11 0.63
CA PHE A 128 40.46 -27.04 0.30
C PHE A 128 40.20 -28.37 1.00
N ILE A 129 40.77 -29.48 0.44
CA ILE A 129 40.67 -30.77 1.07
C ILE A 129 41.50 -30.79 2.37
N ILE A 130 40.85 -31.16 3.48
CA ILE A 130 41.53 -31.26 4.77
C ILE A 130 42.02 -32.70 4.98
N PRO A 131 43.26 -32.88 5.45
CA PRO A 131 43.71 -34.24 5.79
C PRO A 131 42.85 -34.89 6.85
N GLU A 132 42.65 -36.20 6.74
CA GLU A 132 41.87 -36.97 7.68
C GLU A 132 42.42 -36.81 9.10
N GLY A 133 41.54 -36.68 10.06
CA GLY A 133 41.93 -36.54 11.47
C GLY A 133 42.13 -35.10 11.95
N THR A 134 41.91 -34.08 11.11
CA THR A 134 42.05 -32.69 11.50
C THR A 134 40.78 -32.21 12.24
N ASP A 135 40.95 -31.61 13.39
CA ASP A 135 39.83 -31.12 14.22
C ASP A 135 39.02 -30.06 13.49
N MET A 136 39.63 -29.37 12.55
CA MET A 136 38.94 -28.36 11.77
C MET A 136 37.77 -28.93 10.95
N ALA A 137 37.84 -30.26 10.64
CA ALA A 137 36.73 -30.90 9.92
C ALA A 137 35.40 -30.85 10.71
N LYS A 138 35.49 -30.87 12.03
CA LYS A 138 34.32 -30.80 12.91
C LYS A 138 33.66 -29.44 12.84
N ALA A 139 34.43 -28.38 12.60
CA ALA A 139 33.90 -27.01 12.51
C ALA A 139 32.97 -26.83 11.30
N PHE A 140 33.14 -27.66 10.28
CA PHE A 140 32.30 -27.61 9.10
C PHE A 140 31.13 -28.59 9.14
N ASN A 141 31.02 -29.34 10.25
CA ASN A 141 30.05 -30.45 10.36
C ASN A 141 30.15 -31.41 9.16
N ALA A 142 31.35 -31.59 8.65
CA ALA A 142 31.59 -32.40 7.46
C ALA A 142 31.82 -33.85 7.83
N LYS A 143 30.94 -34.71 7.42
CA LYS A 143 31.13 -36.15 7.55
C LYS A 143 32.23 -36.63 6.61
N ASP A 144 32.43 -35.89 5.55
CA ASP A 144 33.45 -36.25 4.57
C ASP A 144 34.52 -35.19 4.60
N ILE A 145 35.21 -35.31 5.31
CA ILE A 145 36.40 -35.00 5.73
C ILE A 145 37.48 -34.38 4.95
N ASN A 146 37.24 -33.74 3.96
CA ASN A 146 38.36 -33.26 3.17
C ASN A 146 38.26 -31.80 2.80
N ILE A 147 37.87 -30.96 3.74
CA ILE A 147 37.77 -29.52 3.55
C ILE A 147 38.91 -28.84 4.30
N LYS A 148 39.67 -28.01 3.60
CA LYS A 148 40.78 -27.26 4.18
C LYS A 148 40.45 -25.77 4.25
N ILE A 149 40.55 -25.21 5.44
CA ILE A 149 40.36 -23.81 5.66
C ILE A 149 41.69 -23.09 5.59
N PRO A 150 41.84 -22.07 4.71
CA PRO A 150 43.09 -21.30 4.65
C PRO A 150 43.35 -20.60 5.98
N ALA A 151 44.60 -20.57 6.41
CA ALA A 151 45.02 -19.91 7.65
C ALA A 151 44.67 -18.43 7.59
N GLY A 152 44.10 -17.93 8.67
CA GLY A 152 43.66 -16.52 8.75
C GLY A 152 42.24 -16.23 8.28
N SER A 153 41.53 -17.24 7.81
CA SER A 153 40.10 -17.05 7.44
C SER A 153 39.30 -16.62 8.65
N GLU A 154 38.46 -15.58 8.50
CA GLU A 154 37.74 -14.96 9.62
C GLU A 154 36.54 -15.76 10.09
N GLU A 155 35.88 -16.45 9.17
CA GLU A 155 34.66 -17.15 9.51
C GLU A 155 34.69 -18.54 8.91
N ILE A 156 34.42 -19.51 9.78
CA ILE A 156 34.13 -20.87 9.32
C ILE A 156 32.63 -20.93 9.11
N GLY A 157 32.20 -20.93 7.85
CA GLY A 157 30.79 -20.96 7.51
C GLY A 157 30.12 -22.24 7.93
N GLU A 158 28.82 -22.26 7.92
CA GLU A 158 28.03 -23.48 8.04
C GLU A 158 28.39 -24.39 6.86
N SER A 159 28.07 -25.65 6.98
CA SER A 159 28.37 -26.65 5.96
C SER A 159 27.97 -26.13 4.56
N GLY A 160 28.90 -26.17 3.65
CA GLY A 160 28.70 -25.74 2.26
C GLY A 160 29.03 -24.29 1.98
N LEU A 161 29.44 -23.51 2.97
CA LEU A 161 29.79 -22.09 2.79
C LEU A 161 31.31 -21.91 2.83
N ALA A 162 31.79 -21.03 1.97
CA ALA A 162 33.21 -20.68 1.93
C ALA A 162 33.55 -19.76 3.11
N PRO A 163 34.71 -19.96 3.75
CA PRO A 163 35.19 -19.06 4.80
C PRO A 163 35.46 -17.65 4.23
N LEU A 164 35.26 -16.63 5.04
CA LEU A 164 35.47 -15.25 4.61
C LEU A 164 36.94 -14.87 4.64
N ALA A 165 37.29 -13.88 3.82
CA ALA A 165 38.62 -13.32 3.74
C ALA A 165 38.97 -12.57 5.03
N THR A 166 40.26 -12.54 5.39
CA THR A 166 40.78 -11.82 6.52
C THR A 166 40.55 -10.31 6.35
N GLY A 167 40.02 -9.67 7.38
CA GLY A 167 39.75 -8.22 7.40
C GLY A 167 38.39 -7.85 6.86
N PHE A 168 37.66 -8.80 6.26
CA PHE A 168 36.38 -8.53 5.62
C PHE A 168 35.28 -8.19 6.65
N LEU A 169 35.15 -8.98 7.69
CA LEU A 169 34.14 -8.73 8.76
C LEU A 169 34.43 -7.44 9.50
N GLU A 170 35.71 -7.20 9.84
CA GLU A 170 36.12 -5.95 10.51
C GLU A 170 35.71 -4.73 9.70
N TRP A 171 35.97 -4.78 8.40
CA TRP A 171 35.63 -3.71 7.47
C TRP A 171 34.10 -3.51 7.36
N ILE A 172 33.35 -4.60 7.25
CA ILE A 172 31.88 -4.51 7.18
C ILE A 172 31.33 -3.89 8.47
N ASP A 173 31.78 -4.36 9.62
CA ASP A 173 31.32 -3.86 10.92
C ASP A 173 31.62 -2.35 11.04
N PHE A 174 32.78 -1.92 10.57
CA PHE A 174 33.15 -0.52 10.51
C PHE A 174 32.18 0.27 9.60
N CYS A 175 31.89 -0.25 8.42
CA CYS A 175 30.99 0.42 7.47
C CYS A 175 29.56 0.49 8.01
N VAL A 176 29.08 -0.55 8.66
CA VAL A 176 27.74 -0.56 9.28
C VAL A 176 27.68 0.45 10.40
N ALA A 177 28.67 0.44 11.29
CA ALA A 177 28.69 1.36 12.46
C ALA A 177 28.71 2.83 12.04
N ARG A 178 29.42 3.16 10.98
CA ARG A 178 29.53 4.54 10.47
C ARG A 178 28.57 4.86 9.34
N GLN A 179 27.72 3.91 8.95
CA GLN A 179 26.74 4.06 7.87
C GLN A 179 27.40 4.49 6.55
N ILE A 180 28.54 3.87 6.23
CA ILE A 180 29.31 4.18 5.04
C ILE A 180 28.65 3.56 3.82
N HIS A 181 28.52 4.34 2.74
CA HIS A 181 28.08 3.86 1.45
C HIS A 181 29.22 3.12 0.79
N ILE A 182 28.98 1.85 0.44
CA ILE A 182 29.97 1.00 -0.23
C ILE A 182 29.69 1.05 -1.71
N ILE A 183 30.68 1.44 -2.50
CA ILE A 183 30.56 1.52 -3.95
C ILE A 183 31.47 0.45 -4.56
N VAL A 184 30.85 -0.60 -5.08
CA VAL A 184 31.57 -1.66 -5.79
C VAL A 184 31.94 -1.12 -7.17
N CYS A 185 33.24 -1.02 -7.43
CA CYS A 185 33.78 -0.46 -8.67
C CYS A 185 34.84 -1.42 -9.22
N PHE A 186 34.39 -2.49 -9.86
CA PHE A 186 35.25 -3.46 -10.50
C PHE A 186 35.65 -2.97 -11.91
N ASP A 187 36.62 -3.60 -12.50
CA ASP A 187 37.13 -3.22 -13.83
C ASP A 187 36.04 -3.35 -14.89
N THR A 188 35.90 -2.32 -15.71
CA THR A 188 35.00 -2.35 -16.86
C THR A 188 35.69 -3.16 -17.98
N ASP A 189 35.05 -4.21 -18.42
CA ASP A 189 35.62 -5.16 -19.40
C ASP A 189 34.75 -5.32 -20.64
N GLU A 190 33.55 -4.68 -20.70
CA GLU A 190 32.71 -4.62 -21.90
C GLU A 190 32.40 -3.18 -22.24
N GLU A 191 31.93 -2.93 -23.43
CA GLU A 191 31.64 -1.58 -23.90
C GLU A 191 30.66 -0.84 -23.00
N ASP A 192 29.65 -1.55 -22.56
CA ASP A 192 28.58 -0.97 -21.75
C ASP A 192 28.56 -1.49 -20.30
N GLY A 193 29.65 -2.05 -19.80
CA GLY A 193 29.66 -2.46 -18.39
C GLY A 193 30.51 -3.65 -18.05
N TRP A 194 29.95 -4.52 -17.22
CA TRP A 194 30.63 -5.69 -16.67
C TRP A 194 30.14 -6.97 -17.34
N LYS A 195 31.05 -7.91 -17.58
CA LYS A 195 30.71 -9.28 -18.00
C LYS A 195 29.81 -9.94 -16.97
N PHE A 196 29.06 -10.96 -17.41
CA PHE A 196 28.16 -11.74 -16.57
C PHE A 196 28.84 -12.20 -15.28
N ASP A 197 30.06 -12.75 -15.34
CA ASP A 197 30.75 -13.25 -14.15
C ASP A 197 31.09 -12.15 -13.16
N VAL A 198 31.42 -10.95 -13.63
CA VAL A 198 31.70 -9.79 -12.78
C VAL A 198 30.41 -9.30 -12.16
N GLN A 199 29.31 -9.20 -12.93
CA GLN A 199 28.00 -8.85 -12.41
C GLN A 199 27.54 -9.83 -11.33
N ARG A 200 27.72 -11.12 -11.59
CA ARG A 200 27.37 -12.18 -10.63
C ARG A 200 28.18 -12.05 -9.34
N ALA A 201 29.50 -11.83 -9.48
CA ALA A 201 30.39 -11.69 -8.30
C ALA A 201 30.02 -10.47 -7.48
N ALA A 202 29.75 -9.33 -8.13
CA ALA A 202 29.35 -8.10 -7.45
C ALA A 202 28.00 -8.27 -6.72
N ALA A 203 27.05 -8.96 -7.34
CA ALA A 203 25.75 -9.25 -6.72
C ALA A 203 25.91 -10.15 -5.49
N SER A 204 26.69 -11.22 -5.61
CA SER A 204 26.94 -12.14 -4.47
C SER A 204 27.59 -11.40 -3.31
N LEU A 205 28.53 -10.52 -3.61
CA LEU A 205 29.17 -9.68 -2.60
C LEU A 205 28.12 -8.74 -1.95
N ALA A 206 27.29 -8.10 -2.75
CA ALA A 206 26.26 -7.18 -2.25
C ALA A 206 25.27 -7.92 -1.33
N TYR A 207 24.88 -9.14 -1.68
CA TYR A 207 23.98 -9.94 -0.84
C TYR A 207 24.67 -10.31 0.49
N GLU A 208 25.99 -10.60 0.48
CA GLU A 208 26.74 -10.84 1.71
C GLU A 208 26.80 -9.58 2.57
N LEU A 209 27.08 -8.43 1.96
CA LEU A 209 27.10 -7.14 2.68
C LEU A 209 25.75 -6.87 3.35
N ARG A 210 24.67 -7.09 2.61
CA ARG A 210 23.31 -6.89 3.15
C ARG A 210 23.03 -7.90 4.28
N TYR A 211 23.43 -9.15 4.13
CA TYR A 211 23.29 -10.16 5.15
C TYR A 211 24.00 -9.73 6.44
N ARG A 212 25.12 -9.03 6.31
CA ARG A 212 25.92 -8.56 7.45
C ARG A 212 25.44 -7.24 8.03
N GLY A 213 24.37 -6.65 7.48
CA GLY A 213 23.76 -5.48 8.05
C GLY A 213 23.97 -4.18 7.31
N VAL A 214 24.64 -4.21 6.15
CA VAL A 214 24.73 -3.00 5.30
C VAL A 214 23.37 -2.77 4.65
N ALA A 215 22.82 -1.56 4.80
CA ALA A 215 21.50 -1.23 4.25
C ALA A 215 21.50 -1.27 2.73
N PHE A 216 20.37 -1.65 2.14
CA PHE A 216 20.21 -1.70 0.68
C PHE A 216 20.63 -0.39 0.02
N SER A 217 20.23 0.74 0.59
CA SER A 217 20.52 2.09 0.07
C SER A 217 21.99 2.48 0.20
N HIS A 218 22.80 1.70 0.93
CA HIS A 218 24.22 1.98 1.13
C HIS A 218 25.13 1.09 0.29
N ILE A 219 24.57 0.30 -0.61
CA ILE A 219 25.35 -0.60 -1.49
C ILE A 219 25.12 -0.18 -2.92
N HIS A 220 26.20 0.15 -3.62
CA HIS A 220 26.13 0.72 -4.96
C HIS A 220 27.09 0.02 -5.89
N LYS A 221 26.79 0.05 -7.19
CA LYS A 221 27.76 -0.26 -8.24
C LYS A 221 28.12 1.01 -8.98
N MET A 222 29.35 1.10 -9.40
CA MET A 222 29.81 2.16 -10.29
C MET A 222 30.59 1.52 -11.43
N VAL A 223 30.12 1.74 -12.65
CA VAL A 223 30.78 1.22 -13.86
C VAL A 223 31.53 2.37 -14.48
N LEU A 224 32.86 2.21 -14.61
CA LEU A 224 33.70 3.23 -15.20
C LEU A 224 33.54 3.22 -16.73
N PRO A 225 33.55 4.38 -17.37
CA PRO A 225 33.61 4.43 -18.82
C PRO A 225 34.89 3.71 -19.35
N LYS A 226 34.73 2.96 -20.41
CA LYS A 226 35.85 2.23 -20.99
C LYS A 226 36.77 3.22 -21.72
N ILE A 227 38.09 3.15 -21.44
CA ILE A 227 39.08 4.04 -22.00
C ILE A 227 39.74 3.40 -23.21
N ASP A 228 40.04 2.09 -23.11
CA ASP A 228 40.74 1.31 -24.18
C ASP A 228 39.76 0.24 -24.70
N GLU A 229 39.42 0.30 -25.97
CA GLU A 229 38.50 -0.63 -26.63
C GLU A 229 38.89 -2.09 -26.44
N ASN A 230 40.18 -2.37 -26.38
CA ASN A 230 40.70 -3.73 -26.30
C ASN A 230 41.20 -4.14 -24.93
N GLY A 231 41.06 -3.25 -23.94
CA GLY A 231 41.54 -3.49 -22.59
C GLY A 231 40.46 -3.38 -21.55
N LYS A 232 40.84 -3.58 -20.30
CA LYS A 232 40.02 -3.31 -19.15
C LYS A 232 40.30 -1.91 -18.62
N THR A 233 39.30 -1.26 -18.05
CA THR A 233 39.47 0.05 -17.39
C THR A 233 39.22 -0.13 -15.87
N GLY A 234 40.28 0.05 -15.10
CA GLY A 234 40.18 0.07 -13.64
C GLY A 234 40.20 1.49 -13.10
N VAL A 235 40.09 1.63 -11.80
CA VAL A 235 40.11 2.94 -11.10
C VAL A 235 41.45 3.65 -11.37
N ASP A 236 42.56 2.91 -11.34
CA ASP A 236 43.89 3.50 -11.60
C ASP A 236 44.03 4.00 -13.03
N ASP A 237 43.49 3.28 -14.01
CA ASP A 237 43.49 3.73 -15.41
C ASP A 237 42.68 5.01 -15.57
N TYR A 238 41.50 5.06 -14.95
CA TYR A 238 40.61 6.24 -14.99
C TYR A 238 41.28 7.46 -14.34
N LEU A 239 41.90 7.23 -13.18
CA LEU A 239 42.62 8.31 -12.47
C LEU A 239 43.82 8.83 -13.30
N ALA A 240 44.55 7.94 -13.95
CA ALA A 240 45.68 8.33 -14.81
C ALA A 240 45.21 9.15 -16.02
N ALA A 241 44.04 8.82 -16.57
CA ALA A 241 43.50 9.52 -17.75
C ALA A 241 42.79 10.83 -17.40
N PHE A 242 42.02 10.89 -16.33
CA PHE A 242 41.09 11.99 -16.06
C PHE A 242 41.28 12.67 -14.70
N GLY A 243 41.93 12.02 -13.73
CA GLY A 243 42.24 12.62 -12.43
C GLY A 243 41.12 12.37 -11.40
N GLY A 244 41.43 12.79 -10.15
CA GLY A 244 40.57 12.55 -8.98
C GLY A 244 39.27 13.33 -8.97
N VAL A 245 39.26 14.54 -9.53
CA VAL A 245 38.05 15.38 -9.57
C VAL A 245 36.97 14.70 -10.43
N GLU A 246 37.37 14.19 -11.59
CA GLU A 246 36.45 13.50 -12.51
C GLU A 246 35.89 12.23 -11.87
N LEU A 247 36.73 11.47 -11.16
CA LEU A 247 36.27 10.27 -10.45
C LEU A 247 35.28 10.64 -9.33
N SER A 248 35.56 11.71 -8.59
CA SER A 248 34.67 12.20 -7.54
C SER A 248 33.31 12.61 -8.10
N GLN A 249 33.25 13.14 -9.32
CA GLN A 249 31.99 13.49 -9.98
C GLN A 249 31.17 12.24 -10.32
N LEU A 250 31.83 11.19 -10.80
CA LEU A 250 31.16 9.90 -11.06
C LEU A 250 30.59 9.32 -9.76
N ILE A 251 31.36 9.39 -8.69
CA ILE A 251 30.94 8.90 -7.37
C ILE A 251 29.69 9.66 -6.90
N ALA A 252 29.70 11.00 -7.01
CA ALA A 252 28.55 11.82 -6.63
C ALA A 252 27.32 11.46 -7.47
N GLY A 253 27.51 11.19 -8.75
CA GLY A 253 26.41 10.74 -9.62
C GLY A 253 25.77 9.44 -9.16
N VAL A 254 26.60 8.49 -8.71
CA VAL A 254 26.09 7.20 -8.19
C VAL A 254 25.34 7.42 -6.88
N LEU A 255 25.93 8.20 -5.96
CA LEU A 255 25.33 8.42 -4.63
C LEU A 255 24.01 9.19 -4.70
N ASN A 256 23.86 10.05 -5.73
CA ASN A 256 22.66 10.89 -5.90
C ASN A 256 21.71 10.35 -6.98
N ALA A 257 21.94 9.15 -7.49
CA ALA A 257 21.11 8.55 -8.54
C ALA A 257 19.66 8.33 -8.03
N GLN A 258 18.70 8.65 -8.88
CA GLN A 258 17.29 8.43 -8.56
C GLN A 258 16.89 6.97 -8.68
N GLU A 259 17.51 6.26 -9.62
CA GLU A 259 17.31 4.83 -9.79
C GLU A 259 18.31 4.07 -8.92
N SER A 260 17.92 2.85 -8.51
CA SER A 260 18.77 2.02 -7.67
C SER A 260 20.10 1.69 -8.39
N THR A 261 21.19 1.88 -7.68
CA THR A 261 22.53 1.47 -8.15
C THR A 261 22.99 0.17 -7.47
N PHE A 262 22.11 -0.55 -6.82
CA PHE A 262 22.44 -1.80 -6.14
C PHE A 262 22.94 -2.83 -7.16
N PRO A 263 24.04 -3.55 -6.87
CA PRO A 263 24.56 -4.57 -7.80
C PRO A 263 23.66 -5.81 -7.79
N GLN A 264 22.79 -5.91 -8.78
CA GLN A 264 21.86 -7.03 -8.90
C GLN A 264 22.48 -8.18 -9.70
N HIS A 265 22.10 -9.39 -9.32
CA HIS A 265 22.42 -10.56 -10.14
C HIS A 265 21.71 -10.41 -11.50
N PRO A 266 22.38 -10.67 -12.60
CA PRO A 266 21.75 -10.53 -13.91
C PRO A 266 20.57 -11.45 -14.13
N ASN A 267 20.45 -12.53 -13.35
CA ASN A 267 19.29 -13.42 -13.37
C ASN A 267 18.97 -13.89 -11.94
N VAL A 268 18.20 -13.08 -11.22
CA VAL A 268 17.85 -13.36 -9.81
C VAL A 268 17.04 -14.65 -9.71
N ARG A 269 16.12 -14.88 -10.64
CA ARG A 269 15.29 -16.10 -10.65
C ARG A 269 16.19 -17.35 -10.70
N GLU A 270 17.17 -17.37 -11.59
CA GLU A 270 18.10 -18.48 -11.72
C GLU A 270 18.95 -18.66 -10.44
N TYR A 271 19.44 -17.55 -9.88
CA TYR A 271 20.25 -17.56 -8.66
C TYR A 271 19.48 -18.22 -7.51
N VAL A 272 18.23 -17.80 -7.29
CA VAL A 272 17.38 -18.33 -6.24
C VAL A 272 17.04 -19.80 -6.50
N ASN A 273 16.67 -20.12 -7.73
CA ASN A 273 16.27 -21.51 -8.08
C ASN A 273 17.43 -22.50 -7.91
N ARG A 274 18.65 -22.10 -8.17
CA ARG A 274 19.82 -22.96 -7.94
C ARG A 274 19.97 -23.33 -6.46
N LYS A 275 19.68 -22.36 -5.56
CA LYS A 275 19.70 -22.62 -4.12
C LYS A 275 18.54 -23.52 -3.68
N LEU A 276 17.36 -23.30 -4.25
CA LEU A 276 16.16 -24.09 -3.92
C LEU A 276 16.26 -25.56 -4.37
N GLN A 277 17.06 -25.83 -5.40
CA GLN A 277 17.26 -27.20 -5.89
C GLN A 277 18.11 -28.07 -4.97
N LYS A 278 18.81 -27.49 -4.00
CA LYS A 278 19.65 -28.24 -3.07
C LYS A 278 18.79 -29.09 -2.14
N THR A 279 19.17 -30.35 -1.97
CA THR A 279 18.45 -31.28 -1.10
C THR A 279 18.43 -30.82 0.37
N LYS A 280 19.51 -30.16 0.80
CA LYS A 280 19.60 -29.55 2.12
C LYS A 280 20.09 -28.13 1.99
N MET A 281 19.20 -27.18 2.16
CA MET A 281 19.52 -25.77 2.17
C MET A 281 19.87 -25.34 3.59
N THR A 282 21.03 -24.72 3.78
CA THR A 282 21.42 -24.19 5.09
C THR A 282 20.58 -22.94 5.42
N ARG A 283 20.59 -22.59 6.69
CA ARG A 283 19.94 -21.37 7.15
C ARG A 283 20.46 -20.13 6.40
N LYS A 284 21.79 -20.03 6.29
CA LYS A 284 22.42 -18.88 5.60
C LYS A 284 22.05 -18.85 4.11
N GLU A 285 21.96 -20.00 3.45
CA GLU A 285 21.56 -20.07 2.05
C GLU A 285 20.12 -19.59 1.86
N ALA A 286 19.23 -19.98 2.77
CA ALA A 286 17.82 -19.51 2.72
C ALA A 286 17.74 -18.00 2.94
N GLN A 287 18.51 -17.48 3.90
CA GLN A 287 18.58 -16.04 4.16
C GLN A 287 19.18 -15.29 2.96
N SER A 288 20.23 -15.82 2.35
CA SER A 288 20.87 -15.20 1.16
C SER A 288 19.93 -15.20 -0.03
N ALA A 289 19.19 -16.28 -0.26
CA ALA A 289 18.20 -16.35 -1.34
C ALA A 289 17.10 -15.30 -1.11
N SER A 290 16.61 -15.17 0.11
CA SER A 290 15.58 -14.18 0.43
C SER A 290 16.10 -12.75 0.30
N LEU A 291 17.37 -12.51 0.63
CA LEU A 291 17.98 -11.18 0.43
C LEU A 291 18.14 -10.83 -1.04
N ALA A 292 18.44 -11.82 -1.89
CA ALA A 292 18.49 -11.61 -3.34
C ALA A 292 17.10 -11.21 -3.85
N LEU A 293 16.06 -11.89 -3.39
CA LEU A 293 14.66 -11.56 -3.73
C LEU A 293 14.30 -10.16 -3.26
N LEU A 294 14.58 -9.86 -2.00
CA LEU A 294 14.26 -8.56 -1.40
C LEU A 294 15.00 -7.44 -2.14
N SER A 295 16.27 -7.68 -2.51
CA SER A 295 17.06 -6.69 -3.24
C SER A 295 16.48 -6.43 -4.63
N ASP A 296 16.00 -7.47 -5.30
CA ASP A 296 15.34 -7.31 -6.60
C ASP A 296 14.01 -6.56 -6.45
N LEU A 297 13.23 -6.89 -5.43
CA LEU A 297 11.97 -6.19 -5.14
C LEU A 297 12.24 -4.71 -4.83
N ASP A 298 13.27 -4.41 -4.03
CA ASP A 298 13.64 -3.04 -3.69
C ASP A 298 14.15 -2.25 -4.92
N THR A 299 14.78 -2.94 -5.86
CA THR A 299 15.21 -2.31 -7.13
C THR A 299 14.01 -2.00 -8.03
N LYS A 300 13.02 -2.90 -8.06
CA LYS A 300 11.87 -2.81 -8.97
C LYS A 300 10.65 -2.15 -8.36
N GLY A 301 10.72 -1.76 -7.09
CA GLY A 301 9.58 -1.18 -6.41
C GLY A 301 9.93 -0.57 -5.06
N ARG A 302 8.91 -0.26 -4.28
CA ARG A 302 9.06 0.33 -2.95
C ARG A 302 8.26 -0.49 -1.93
N ARG A 303 8.83 -0.65 -0.74
CA ARG A 303 8.13 -1.24 0.40
C ARG A 303 7.48 -0.11 1.21
N LEU A 304 6.21 -0.28 1.50
CA LEU A 304 5.41 0.71 2.21
C LEU A 304 4.67 0.01 3.35
N ARG A 305 4.38 0.75 4.41
CA ARG A 305 3.62 0.22 5.54
C ARG A 305 2.48 1.17 5.89
N SER A 306 1.30 0.62 6.11
CA SER A 306 0.24 1.36 6.78
C SER A 306 0.37 1.06 8.27
N GLU A 307 0.83 2.05 9.04
CA GLU A 307 1.01 1.91 10.48
C GLU A 307 -0.33 1.63 11.17
N SER A 308 -1.37 2.36 10.77
CA SER A 308 -2.69 2.25 11.37
C SER A 308 -3.31 0.86 11.15
N GLU A 309 -3.12 0.29 9.96
CA GLU A 309 -3.65 -1.03 9.60
C GLU A 309 -2.71 -2.17 9.99
N SER A 310 -1.47 -1.87 10.36
CA SER A 310 -0.41 -2.86 10.57
C SER A 310 -0.23 -3.77 9.35
N GLN A 311 -0.26 -3.15 8.14
CA GLN A 311 -0.25 -3.86 6.87
C GLN A 311 0.90 -3.38 6.00
N MET A 312 1.68 -4.32 5.45
CA MET A 312 2.74 -4.02 4.48
C MET A 312 2.16 -4.00 3.07
N TYR A 313 2.71 -3.11 2.25
CA TYR A 313 2.39 -2.98 0.83
C TYR A 313 3.67 -2.96 0.02
N TYR A 314 3.57 -3.41 -1.21
CA TYR A 314 4.64 -3.33 -2.20
C TYR A 314 4.12 -2.56 -3.42
N PHE A 315 4.81 -1.47 -3.77
CA PHE A 315 4.48 -0.67 -4.97
C PHE A 315 5.44 -1.06 -6.09
N ASP A 316 4.91 -1.67 -7.13
CA ASP A 316 5.71 -2.13 -8.28
C ASP A 316 5.86 -0.99 -9.29
N HIS A 317 7.08 -0.59 -9.58
CA HIS A 317 7.36 0.55 -10.47
C HIS A 317 6.88 0.30 -11.90
N ALA A 318 7.03 -0.93 -12.41
CA ALA A 318 6.71 -1.23 -13.80
C ALA A 318 5.22 -1.18 -14.08
N THR A 319 4.40 -1.73 -13.17
CA THR A 319 2.94 -1.81 -13.35
C THR A 319 2.20 -0.72 -12.60
N ARG A 320 2.87 -0.02 -11.71
CA ARG A 320 2.29 1.01 -10.83
C ARG A 320 1.22 0.43 -9.90
N ARG A 321 1.28 -0.86 -9.62
CA ARG A 321 0.34 -1.54 -8.72
C ARG A 321 0.80 -1.40 -7.28
N LEU A 322 -0.14 -1.12 -6.39
CA LEU A 322 0.09 -1.13 -4.94
C LEU A 322 -0.50 -2.42 -4.39
N ILE A 323 0.37 -3.34 -4.03
CA ILE A 323 -0.02 -4.73 -3.72
C ILE A 323 0.08 -4.95 -2.22
N LYS A 324 -1.00 -5.45 -1.63
CA LYS A 324 -1.02 -5.87 -0.23
C LYS A 324 -0.10 -7.09 -0.07
N VAL A 325 0.87 -7.02 0.84
CA VAL A 325 1.84 -8.10 1.04
C VAL A 325 1.25 -9.15 1.97
N SER A 326 1.17 -10.37 1.47
CA SER A 326 0.71 -11.52 2.23
C SER A 326 1.68 -12.68 1.94
N MET A 327 2.48 -13.04 2.95
CA MET A 327 3.49 -14.10 2.84
C MET A 327 3.32 -15.17 3.91
N ASN A 328 2.10 -15.37 4.40
CA ASN A 328 1.88 -16.35 5.47
C ASN A 328 2.08 -17.77 4.96
N ALA A 329 3.27 -18.29 5.18
CA ALA A 329 3.65 -19.64 4.75
C ALA A 329 2.85 -20.73 5.48
N GLY A 330 2.27 -20.40 6.63
CA GLY A 330 1.42 -21.33 7.39
C GLY A 330 0.05 -21.54 6.77
N ASN A 331 -0.37 -20.64 5.90
CA ASN A 331 -1.65 -20.75 5.20
C ASN A 331 -1.40 -20.77 3.70
N LYS A 332 -1.19 -21.95 3.17
CA LYS A 332 -0.75 -22.18 1.80
C LYS A 332 -1.71 -21.62 0.74
N GLY A 333 -3.01 -21.64 1.03
CA GLY A 333 -4.02 -21.15 0.09
C GLY A 333 -3.93 -19.66 -0.15
N LEU A 334 -3.70 -18.89 0.89
CA LEU A 334 -3.68 -17.43 0.81
C LEU A 334 -2.53 -16.90 -0.04
N LEU A 335 -1.36 -17.56 0.00
CA LEU A 335 -0.24 -17.11 -0.83
C LEU A 335 -0.57 -17.21 -2.32
N HIS A 336 -1.16 -18.31 -2.74
CA HIS A 336 -1.49 -18.51 -4.15
C HIS A 336 -2.60 -17.57 -4.64
N GLU A 337 -3.53 -17.23 -3.77
CA GLU A 337 -4.67 -16.38 -4.11
C GLU A 337 -4.31 -14.89 -4.09
N SER A 338 -3.26 -14.52 -3.38
CA SER A 338 -2.88 -13.11 -3.24
C SER A 338 -2.17 -12.58 -4.47
N LEU A 339 -2.33 -11.28 -4.73
CA LEU A 339 -1.60 -10.61 -5.81
C LEU A 339 -0.10 -10.67 -5.58
N PHE A 340 0.35 -10.58 -4.34
CA PHE A 340 1.78 -10.65 -4.02
C PHE A 340 2.33 -12.06 -4.29
N GLY A 341 1.57 -13.09 -3.93
CA GLY A 341 1.92 -14.47 -4.26
C GLY A 341 2.04 -14.71 -5.76
N GLN A 342 1.10 -14.16 -6.53
CA GLN A 342 1.13 -14.21 -7.99
C GLN A 342 2.38 -13.53 -8.54
N LEU A 343 2.73 -12.36 -8.00
CA LEU A 343 3.95 -11.63 -8.38
C LEU A 343 5.20 -12.48 -8.13
N LEU A 344 5.32 -13.08 -6.94
CA LEU A 344 6.46 -13.92 -6.57
C LEU A 344 6.58 -15.13 -7.50
N TYR A 345 5.46 -15.76 -7.82
CA TYR A 345 5.45 -16.91 -8.73
C TYR A 345 5.87 -16.50 -10.14
N GLN A 346 5.24 -15.47 -10.69
CA GLN A 346 5.51 -15.03 -12.06
C GLN A 346 6.94 -14.53 -12.23
N ARG A 347 7.44 -13.80 -11.26
CA ARG A 347 8.77 -13.19 -11.36
C ARG A 347 9.90 -14.15 -10.99
N TYR A 348 9.71 -14.98 -9.97
CA TYR A 348 10.78 -15.80 -9.40
C TYR A 348 10.49 -17.30 -9.38
N GLY A 349 9.29 -17.73 -9.72
CA GLY A 349 8.92 -19.12 -9.66
C GLY A 349 8.66 -19.64 -8.25
N LEU A 350 8.44 -18.74 -7.28
CA LEU A 350 8.23 -19.12 -5.88
C LEU A 350 6.80 -19.58 -5.62
N SER A 351 6.65 -20.58 -4.77
CA SER A 351 5.35 -21.09 -4.36
C SER A 351 5.35 -21.35 -2.84
N ALA A 352 4.20 -21.76 -2.33
CA ALA A 352 4.08 -22.13 -0.90
C ALA A 352 5.03 -23.28 -0.51
N ALA A 353 5.50 -24.07 -1.47
CA ALA A 353 6.49 -25.13 -1.23
C ALA A 353 7.84 -24.56 -0.78
N ASP A 354 8.11 -23.30 -1.06
CA ASP A 354 9.36 -22.61 -0.73
C ASP A 354 9.28 -21.86 0.60
N GLY A 355 8.50 -22.38 1.53
CA GLY A 355 8.17 -21.73 2.80
C GLY A 355 9.38 -21.26 3.61
N ARG A 356 10.49 -21.96 3.50
CA ARG A 356 11.70 -21.60 4.24
C ARG A 356 12.26 -20.25 3.77
N VAL A 357 12.35 -20.05 2.46
CA VAL A 357 12.80 -18.79 1.86
C VAL A 357 11.74 -17.70 2.11
N LEU A 358 10.46 -18.03 1.96
CA LEU A 358 9.35 -17.07 2.18
C LEU A 358 9.30 -16.57 3.62
N THR A 359 9.58 -17.44 4.59
CA THR A 359 9.63 -17.04 6.01
C THR A 359 10.73 -15.99 6.24
N TRP A 360 11.91 -16.23 5.68
CA TRP A 360 12.99 -15.25 5.76
C TRP A 360 12.67 -13.96 5.01
N LEU A 361 12.05 -14.08 3.83
CA LEU A 361 11.65 -12.91 3.04
C LEU A 361 10.67 -12.05 3.84
N ASP A 362 9.68 -12.67 4.48
CA ASP A 362 8.70 -11.97 5.32
C ASP A 362 9.39 -11.22 6.46
N ALA A 363 10.27 -11.91 7.18
CA ALA A 363 11.01 -11.30 8.30
C ALA A 363 11.84 -10.10 7.83
N GLN A 364 12.58 -10.27 6.74
CA GLN A 364 13.45 -9.21 6.19
C GLN A 364 12.63 -8.06 5.61
N PHE A 365 11.51 -8.36 4.96
CA PHE A 365 10.62 -7.36 4.37
C PHE A 365 10.11 -6.39 5.44
N ASN A 366 9.85 -6.92 6.64
CA ASN A 366 9.31 -6.14 7.76
C ASN A 366 10.37 -5.47 8.63
N ALA A 367 11.61 -5.98 8.64
CA ALA A 367 12.61 -5.58 9.63
C ALA A 367 13.41 -4.33 9.26
N GLU A 368 13.69 -4.15 7.97
CA GLU A 368 14.55 -3.04 7.54
C GLU A 368 13.83 -1.70 7.56
N GLN A 369 14.52 -0.70 8.07
CA GLN A 369 14.02 0.67 8.15
C GLN A 369 14.92 1.59 7.31
N PRO A 370 14.45 2.74 6.83
CA PRO A 370 13.08 3.26 7.02
C PRO A 370 12.11 2.68 6.01
N ILE A 371 10.86 2.52 6.44
CA ILE A 371 9.75 2.14 5.57
C ILE A 371 8.77 3.32 5.58
N GLU A 372 8.39 3.76 4.39
CA GLU A 372 7.49 4.90 4.22
C GLU A 372 6.09 4.53 4.71
N ASP A 373 5.48 5.40 5.53
CA ASP A 373 4.10 5.21 5.95
C ASP A 373 3.15 5.62 4.83
N VAL A 374 2.08 4.85 4.63
CA VAL A 374 1.11 5.08 3.57
C VAL A 374 -0.29 4.78 4.09
N ASN A 375 -1.26 5.55 3.61
CA ASN A 375 -2.69 5.26 3.80
C ASN A 375 -3.32 5.15 2.42
N PRO A 376 -3.39 3.95 1.86
CA PRO A 376 -3.86 3.79 0.48
C PRO A 376 -5.32 4.16 0.33
N HIS A 377 -5.65 4.73 -0.81
CA HIS A 377 -7.03 4.97 -1.19
C HIS A 377 -7.62 3.69 -1.81
N ARG A 378 -8.94 3.59 -1.77
CA ARG A 378 -9.67 2.46 -2.35
C ARG A 378 -10.80 3.01 -3.21
N ILE A 379 -10.73 2.79 -4.51
CA ILE A 379 -11.75 3.12 -5.51
C ILE A 379 -11.92 4.63 -5.70
N VAL A 380 -12.42 5.35 -4.68
CA VAL A 380 -12.56 6.81 -4.70
C VAL A 380 -11.67 7.39 -3.60
N ALA A 381 -10.81 8.31 -3.97
CA ALA A 381 -9.89 8.91 -3.00
C ALA A 381 -10.58 10.00 -2.18
N ARG A 382 -10.13 10.13 -0.94
CA ARG A 382 -10.48 11.28 -0.12
C ARG A 382 -9.70 12.50 -0.66
N PRO A 383 -10.36 13.60 -1.02
CA PRO A 383 -9.65 14.80 -1.48
C PRO A 383 -8.81 15.42 -0.37
N ARG A 384 -7.78 16.13 -0.75
CA ARG A 384 -7.02 16.94 0.20
C ARG A 384 -7.86 18.15 0.63
N PRO A 385 -7.65 18.64 1.85
CA PRO A 385 -8.38 19.84 2.29
C PRO A 385 -8.19 21.00 1.32
N GLY A 386 -9.31 21.65 0.96
CA GLY A 386 -9.30 22.80 0.05
C GLY A 386 -9.20 22.45 -1.43
N GLU A 387 -9.14 21.16 -1.76
CA GLU A 387 -9.04 20.71 -3.15
C GLU A 387 -10.41 20.29 -3.68
N ASP A 388 -10.80 20.87 -4.82
CA ASP A 388 -12.07 20.56 -5.50
C ASP A 388 -11.84 19.61 -6.66
N THR A 389 -11.40 18.40 -6.34
CA THR A 389 -11.14 17.35 -7.32
C THR A 389 -11.71 16.04 -6.84
N ILE A 390 -12.00 15.16 -7.79
CA ILE A 390 -12.41 13.79 -7.53
C ILE A 390 -11.40 12.89 -8.21
N ARG A 391 -10.95 11.86 -7.51
CA ARG A 391 -10.02 10.86 -8.08
C ARG A 391 -10.66 9.49 -7.95
N TYR A 392 -10.71 8.79 -9.07
CA TYR A 392 -11.38 7.50 -9.18
C TYR A 392 -10.45 6.50 -9.86
N GLN A 393 -10.29 5.34 -9.22
CA GLN A 393 -9.42 4.26 -9.69
C GLN A 393 -10.07 3.54 -10.88
N ILE A 394 -9.39 3.55 -12.04
CA ILE A 394 -9.92 2.90 -13.24
C ILE A 394 -9.31 1.52 -13.49
N ASN A 395 -8.09 1.29 -13.00
CA ASN A 395 -7.45 -0.02 -13.03
C ASN A 395 -6.38 -0.05 -11.93
N ASP A 396 -5.66 -1.15 -11.83
CA ASP A 396 -4.70 -1.33 -10.74
C ASP A 396 -3.54 -0.32 -10.77
N GLY A 397 -3.22 0.21 -11.93
CA GLY A 397 -2.08 1.10 -12.11
C GLY A 397 -2.42 2.54 -12.46
N GLN A 398 -3.70 2.87 -12.59
CA GLN A 398 -4.11 4.20 -13.05
C GLN A 398 -5.39 4.68 -12.38
N TYR A 399 -5.51 6.00 -12.26
CA TYR A 399 -6.74 6.63 -11.80
C TYR A 399 -7.03 7.85 -12.67
N VAL A 400 -8.27 8.30 -12.65
CA VAL A 400 -8.67 9.55 -13.30
C VAL A 400 -8.85 10.64 -12.25
N LYS A 401 -8.43 11.83 -12.61
CA LYS A 401 -8.65 13.05 -11.83
C LYS A 401 -9.67 13.91 -12.54
N VAL A 402 -10.74 14.26 -11.84
CA VAL A 402 -11.78 15.13 -12.35
C VAL A 402 -11.66 16.49 -11.66
N SER A 403 -11.50 17.55 -12.43
CA SER A 403 -11.35 18.91 -11.92
C SER A 403 -12.40 19.82 -12.56
N PRO A 404 -12.72 20.95 -11.93
CA PRO A 404 -13.55 21.95 -12.58
C PRO A 404 -12.94 22.38 -13.90
N SER A 405 -13.75 22.49 -14.96
CA SER A 405 -13.26 22.91 -16.27
C SER A 405 -14.39 23.46 -17.13
N GLU A 406 -14.36 24.76 -17.39
CA GLU A 406 -15.28 25.40 -18.35
C GLU A 406 -14.94 25.00 -19.77
N ALA A 407 -13.66 24.73 -20.04
CA ALA A 407 -13.19 24.31 -21.35
C ALA A 407 -13.53 22.87 -21.72
N GLY A 408 -13.98 22.06 -20.76
CA GLY A 408 -14.32 20.66 -20.99
C GLY A 408 -13.10 19.74 -21.12
N ASN A 409 -12.04 20.03 -20.35
CA ASN A 409 -10.83 19.21 -20.33
C ASN A 409 -10.39 18.84 -18.92
N GLY A 410 -11.35 18.75 -17.99
CA GLY A 410 -11.08 18.48 -16.58
C GLY A 410 -10.92 17.03 -16.19
N VAL A 411 -11.08 16.09 -17.12
CA VAL A 411 -10.91 14.66 -16.86
C VAL A 411 -9.57 14.24 -17.44
N VAL A 412 -8.63 13.84 -16.58
CA VAL A 412 -7.29 13.40 -16.99
C VAL A 412 -6.93 12.07 -16.34
N VAL A 413 -6.18 11.25 -17.07
CA VAL A 413 -5.66 9.97 -16.56
C VAL A 413 -4.29 10.21 -15.96
N LEU A 414 -4.08 9.68 -14.76
CA LEU A 414 -2.82 9.74 -14.03
C LEU A 414 -2.38 8.32 -13.65
N GLN A 415 -1.07 8.15 -13.46
CA GLN A 415 -0.52 6.88 -12.99
C GLN A 415 -0.68 6.77 -11.48
N ASN A 416 -0.92 5.55 -11.00
CA ASN A 416 -1.00 5.31 -9.56
C ASN A 416 0.28 5.83 -8.89
N GLY A 417 0.13 6.60 -7.83
CA GLY A 417 1.21 7.26 -7.13
C GLY A 417 1.47 8.69 -7.56
N ASP A 418 0.99 9.10 -8.74
CA ASP A 418 1.14 10.48 -9.19
C ASP A 418 0.40 11.41 -8.21
N GLU A 419 0.98 12.59 -7.99
CA GLU A 419 0.47 13.59 -7.05
C GLU A 419 0.33 13.07 -5.62
N GLY A 420 0.99 11.93 -5.30
CA GLY A 420 0.95 11.33 -3.98
C GLY A 420 -0.30 10.51 -3.66
N PHE A 421 -1.12 10.19 -4.67
CA PHE A 421 -2.32 9.38 -4.50
C PHE A 421 -2.03 7.94 -4.88
N LEU A 422 -1.99 7.07 -3.87
CA LEU A 422 -1.78 5.62 -4.04
C LEU A 422 -3.10 4.89 -3.80
N PHE A 423 -3.50 4.11 -4.80
CA PHE A 423 -4.70 3.27 -4.73
C PHE A 423 -4.30 1.81 -4.60
N GLU A 424 -4.95 1.11 -3.68
CA GLU A 424 -4.74 -0.33 -3.48
C GLU A 424 -5.22 -1.11 -4.72
N SER A 425 -4.40 -2.02 -5.21
CA SER A 425 -4.70 -2.83 -6.39
C SER A 425 -5.58 -4.04 -6.04
N GLY A 426 -6.26 -4.57 -7.04
CA GLY A 426 -7.10 -5.76 -6.90
C GLY A 426 -8.56 -5.48 -6.55
N LEU A 427 -8.94 -4.20 -6.43
CA LEU A 427 -10.29 -3.83 -5.97
C LEU A 427 -11.25 -3.53 -7.13
N VAL A 428 -10.75 -3.24 -8.32
CA VAL A 428 -11.57 -2.89 -9.47
C VAL A 428 -11.31 -3.83 -10.64
N GLU A 429 -12.35 -4.08 -11.41
CA GLU A 429 -12.19 -4.64 -12.75
C GLU A 429 -11.62 -3.52 -13.62
N GLY A 430 -10.48 -3.77 -14.25
CA GLY A 430 -9.76 -2.72 -14.95
C GLY A 430 -10.48 -2.17 -16.17
N ILE A 431 -10.43 -0.86 -16.32
CA ILE A 431 -10.87 -0.13 -17.51
C ILE A 431 -9.63 0.35 -18.25
N ASP A 432 -9.58 0.11 -19.56
CA ASP A 432 -8.48 0.63 -20.38
C ASP A 432 -8.60 2.16 -20.48
N ALA A 433 -7.51 2.86 -20.19
CA ALA A 433 -7.50 4.32 -20.13
C ALA A 433 -7.80 4.94 -21.49
N LYS A 434 -7.27 4.37 -22.58
CA LYS A 434 -7.50 4.90 -23.94
C LYS A 434 -8.96 4.74 -24.33
N ASP A 435 -9.55 3.58 -24.04
CA ASP A 435 -10.97 3.33 -24.34
C ASP A 435 -11.86 4.30 -23.55
N LEU A 436 -11.54 4.53 -22.27
CA LEU A 436 -12.29 5.46 -21.43
C LEU A 436 -12.21 6.89 -21.98
N MET A 437 -11.02 7.36 -22.32
CA MET A 437 -10.85 8.73 -22.84
C MET A 437 -11.52 8.89 -24.22
N ALA A 438 -11.52 7.85 -25.06
CA ALA A 438 -12.25 7.86 -26.33
C ALA A 438 -13.76 7.97 -26.09
N GLU A 439 -14.28 7.24 -25.12
CA GLU A 439 -15.70 7.28 -24.77
C GLU A 439 -16.09 8.64 -24.20
N ILE A 440 -15.24 9.23 -23.36
CA ILE A 440 -15.45 10.58 -22.83
C ILE A 440 -15.53 11.59 -23.98
N ALA A 441 -14.60 11.51 -24.93
CA ALA A 441 -14.60 12.40 -26.10
C ALA A 441 -15.89 12.26 -26.92
N ARG A 442 -16.34 11.03 -27.11
CA ARG A 442 -17.60 10.74 -27.82
C ARG A 442 -18.80 11.35 -27.09
N GLN A 443 -18.88 11.16 -25.78
CA GLN A 443 -20.02 11.61 -24.97
C GLN A 443 -20.05 13.15 -24.84
N ARG A 444 -18.89 13.82 -24.93
CA ARG A 444 -18.86 15.29 -24.90
C ARG A 444 -19.63 15.93 -26.04
N GLN A 445 -19.85 15.18 -27.14
CA GLN A 445 -20.60 15.67 -28.30
C GLN A 445 -22.11 15.41 -28.18
N LEU A 446 -22.54 14.76 -27.09
CA LEU A 446 -23.94 14.38 -26.87
C LEU A 446 -24.57 15.26 -25.77
N PRO A 447 -25.90 15.45 -25.80
CA PRO A 447 -26.57 16.13 -24.68
C PRO A 447 -26.42 15.35 -23.39
N LEU A 448 -26.23 16.08 -22.29
CA LEU A 448 -26.12 15.48 -20.96
C LEU A 448 -27.52 15.37 -20.34
N TYR A 449 -27.91 14.16 -19.97
CA TYR A 449 -29.15 13.93 -19.23
C TYR A 449 -28.94 12.81 -18.21
N PRO A 450 -29.76 12.72 -17.18
CA PRO A 450 -29.52 11.73 -16.10
C PRO A 450 -29.95 10.32 -16.51
N TRP A 451 -28.99 9.49 -16.89
CA TRP A 451 -29.23 8.10 -17.29
C TRP A 451 -29.93 7.29 -16.19
N TRP A 452 -29.70 7.64 -14.93
CA TRP A 452 -30.31 6.93 -13.80
C TRP A 452 -31.85 7.01 -13.81
N ILE A 453 -32.43 8.07 -14.38
CA ILE A 453 -33.88 8.17 -14.51
C ILE A 453 -34.40 7.00 -15.37
N ASP A 454 -33.71 6.69 -16.47
CA ASP A 454 -34.12 5.59 -17.34
C ASP A 454 -34.04 4.23 -16.62
N VAL A 455 -32.98 4.03 -15.83
CA VAL A 455 -32.83 2.81 -15.00
C VAL A 455 -33.95 2.73 -13.96
N LEU A 456 -34.21 3.82 -13.26
CA LEU A 456 -35.22 3.85 -12.19
C LEU A 456 -36.65 3.74 -12.75
N ASN A 457 -36.86 4.03 -14.03
CA ASN A 457 -38.14 3.78 -14.71
C ASN A 457 -38.40 2.29 -14.92
N THR A 458 -37.38 1.43 -14.83
CA THR A 458 -37.55 -0.03 -14.97
C THR A 458 -37.85 -0.72 -13.63
N VAL A 459 -37.79 -0.01 -12.51
CA VAL A 459 -38.15 -0.51 -11.17
C VAL A 459 -39.32 0.31 -10.64
N ARG A 460 -40.06 -0.26 -9.68
CA ARG A 460 -41.20 0.44 -9.09
C ARG A 460 -40.78 1.13 -7.79
N LEU A 461 -40.29 2.36 -7.91
CA LEU A 461 -40.03 3.18 -6.73
C LEU A 461 -41.36 3.59 -6.12
N ARG A 462 -41.49 3.34 -4.81
CA ARG A 462 -42.63 3.85 -4.07
C ARG A 462 -42.56 5.37 -3.99
N ARG A 463 -43.71 6.04 -3.98
CA ARG A 463 -43.85 7.48 -3.93
C ARG A 463 -43.74 8.10 -5.33
N ASP A 464 -43.64 9.38 -5.38
CA ASP A 464 -43.84 10.13 -6.62
C ASP A 464 -42.58 10.31 -7.46
N GLU A 465 -42.71 11.04 -8.55
CA GLU A 465 -41.64 11.34 -9.47
C GLU A 465 -40.48 12.11 -8.82
N LYS A 466 -40.78 12.92 -7.78
CA LYS A 466 -39.72 13.63 -7.06
C LYS A 466 -38.78 12.67 -6.36
N ASN A 467 -39.30 11.57 -5.82
CA ASN A 467 -38.46 10.57 -5.19
C ASN A 467 -37.51 9.91 -6.23
N LYS A 468 -38.01 9.63 -7.42
CA LYS A 468 -37.23 9.09 -8.51
C LYS A 468 -36.09 10.02 -8.90
N VAL A 469 -36.40 11.30 -9.07
CA VAL A 469 -35.39 12.33 -9.40
C VAL A 469 -34.34 12.42 -8.27
N LEU A 470 -34.78 12.43 -7.02
CA LEU A 470 -33.87 12.51 -5.87
C LEU A 470 -32.88 11.33 -5.87
N ILE A 471 -33.39 10.12 -6.04
CA ILE A 471 -32.53 8.93 -6.06
C ILE A 471 -31.56 8.95 -7.25
N SER A 472 -32.05 9.40 -8.42
CA SER A 472 -31.17 9.59 -9.59
C SER A 472 -30.01 10.51 -9.28
N LEU A 473 -30.30 11.68 -8.66
CA LEU A 473 -29.27 12.66 -8.30
C LEU A 473 -28.30 12.07 -7.26
N LEU A 474 -28.83 11.33 -6.30
CA LEU A 474 -28.02 10.70 -5.26
C LEU A 474 -26.99 9.76 -5.86
N TYR A 475 -27.33 9.02 -6.90
CA TYR A 475 -26.45 8.05 -7.52
C TYR A 475 -25.30 8.70 -8.30
N TYR A 476 -25.44 9.99 -8.67
CA TYR A 476 -24.33 10.77 -9.21
C TYR A 476 -23.42 11.34 -8.11
N ILE A 477 -23.91 11.39 -6.88
CA ILE A 477 -23.18 11.93 -5.74
C ILE A 477 -22.47 10.81 -4.97
N SER A 478 -23.20 9.74 -4.65
CA SER A 478 -22.70 8.65 -3.80
C SER A 478 -22.25 7.47 -4.68
N PRO A 479 -21.01 6.95 -4.53
CA PRO A 479 -19.97 7.36 -3.58
C PRO A 479 -18.96 8.39 -4.12
N TRP A 480 -19.21 8.96 -5.29
CA TRP A 480 -18.26 9.76 -6.07
C TRP A 480 -17.75 10.98 -5.32
N LEU A 481 -18.58 11.61 -4.49
CA LEU A 481 -18.21 12.76 -3.68
C LEU A 481 -17.74 12.38 -2.28
N TYR A 482 -17.18 11.17 -2.10
CA TYR A 482 -16.71 10.71 -0.80
C TYR A 482 -15.75 11.73 -0.18
N LYS A 483 -16.15 12.27 0.97
CA LYS A 483 -15.40 13.28 1.74
C LYS A 483 -15.04 14.57 0.97
N TRP A 484 -15.65 14.77 -0.21
CA TRP A 484 -15.49 16.00 -0.95
C TRP A 484 -16.07 17.17 -0.14
N ARG A 485 -15.27 18.20 0.09
CA ARG A 485 -15.59 19.34 0.98
C ARG A 485 -16.12 18.87 2.35
N GLY A 486 -15.59 17.77 2.85
CA GLY A 486 -16.00 17.19 4.11
C GLY A 486 -17.38 16.52 4.10
N SER A 487 -17.92 16.22 2.91
CA SER A 487 -19.25 15.65 2.76
C SER A 487 -19.38 14.32 3.49
N GLN A 488 -20.45 14.23 4.26
CA GLN A 488 -20.87 12.99 4.91
C GLN A 488 -22.01 12.41 4.08
N LEU A 489 -21.69 11.37 3.29
CA LEU A 489 -22.67 10.78 2.39
C LEU A 489 -23.66 9.90 3.17
N PRO A 490 -24.95 9.87 2.78
CA PRO A 490 -25.96 9.17 3.55
C PRO A 490 -25.82 7.65 3.46
N VAL A 491 -26.31 6.95 4.48
CA VAL A 491 -26.59 5.52 4.39
C VAL A 491 -27.79 5.34 3.47
N GLU A 492 -27.71 4.40 2.55
CA GLU A 492 -28.80 4.07 1.65
C GLU A 492 -29.51 2.82 2.19
N LEU A 493 -30.77 2.96 2.51
CA LEU A 493 -31.62 1.85 2.98
C LEU A 493 -32.54 1.46 1.84
N VAL A 494 -32.24 0.36 1.16
CA VAL A 494 -32.98 -0.11 -0.01
C VAL A 494 -33.95 -1.18 0.46
N ILE A 495 -35.26 -0.82 0.51
CA ILE A 495 -36.29 -1.60 1.15
C ILE A 495 -37.33 -2.04 0.13
N GLY A 496 -37.84 -3.26 0.31
CA GLY A 496 -38.88 -3.79 -0.58
C GLY A 496 -39.07 -5.26 -0.40
N GLU A 497 -40.20 -5.76 -0.83
CA GLU A 497 -40.53 -7.18 -0.77
C GLU A 497 -39.57 -7.99 -1.64
N SER A 498 -39.56 -9.29 -1.43
CA SER A 498 -38.84 -10.24 -2.30
C SER A 498 -39.29 -10.06 -3.75
N GLY A 499 -38.33 -9.95 -4.67
CA GLY A 499 -38.63 -9.76 -6.09
C GLY A 499 -38.84 -8.30 -6.50
N SER A 500 -38.55 -7.33 -5.61
CA SER A 500 -38.71 -5.92 -5.97
C SER A 500 -37.50 -5.32 -6.69
N GLY A 501 -36.38 -6.05 -6.81
CA GLY A 501 -35.20 -5.61 -7.53
C GLY A 501 -34.14 -4.89 -6.68
N LYS A 502 -34.22 -4.97 -5.36
CA LYS A 502 -33.27 -4.32 -4.43
C LYS A 502 -31.82 -4.70 -4.71
N SER A 503 -31.56 -5.99 -4.69
CA SER A 503 -30.20 -6.52 -4.88
C SER A 503 -29.69 -6.20 -6.28
N SER A 504 -30.54 -6.33 -7.29
CA SER A 504 -30.17 -6.03 -8.69
C SER A 504 -29.79 -4.57 -8.88
N LEU A 505 -30.52 -3.66 -8.24
CA LEU A 505 -30.21 -2.22 -8.30
C LEU A 505 -28.82 -1.94 -7.68
N CYS A 506 -28.54 -2.55 -6.52
CA CYS A 506 -27.25 -2.41 -5.87
C CYS A 506 -26.12 -3.05 -6.69
N GLU A 507 -26.39 -4.23 -7.29
CA GLU A 507 -25.42 -4.91 -8.17
C GLU A 507 -25.07 -4.04 -9.38
N HIS A 508 -26.06 -3.39 -9.97
CA HIS A 508 -25.83 -2.52 -11.12
C HIS A 508 -24.91 -1.35 -10.73
N ARG A 509 -25.16 -0.74 -9.59
CA ARG A 509 -24.32 0.36 -9.08
C ARG A 509 -22.89 -0.12 -8.83
N LEU A 510 -22.73 -1.25 -8.12
CA LEU A 510 -21.41 -1.82 -7.85
C LEU A 510 -20.67 -2.17 -9.14
N ASN A 511 -21.40 -2.70 -10.11
CA ASN A 511 -20.82 -3.06 -11.41
C ASN A 511 -20.26 -1.81 -12.12
N ILE A 512 -20.95 -0.67 -12.02
CA ILE A 512 -20.44 0.59 -12.57
C ILE A 512 -19.17 1.03 -11.79
N ILE A 513 -19.26 1.04 -10.46
CA ILE A 513 -18.22 1.63 -9.59
C ILE A 513 -16.96 0.77 -9.59
N THR A 514 -17.09 -0.55 -9.47
CA THR A 514 -15.94 -1.45 -9.32
C THR A 514 -15.79 -2.46 -10.45
N GLY A 515 -16.85 -2.76 -11.19
CA GLY A 515 -16.89 -3.88 -12.13
C GLY A 515 -17.05 -5.23 -11.42
N LYS A 516 -17.18 -5.23 -10.09
CA LYS A 516 -17.30 -6.43 -9.26
C LYS A 516 -18.57 -6.32 -8.42
N PRO A 517 -19.71 -6.83 -8.90
CA PRO A 517 -20.98 -6.64 -8.18
C PRO A 517 -21.14 -7.61 -6.99
N GLU A 518 -20.24 -7.52 -6.03
CA GLU A 518 -20.25 -8.38 -4.84
C GLU A 518 -21.03 -7.74 -3.70
N LEU A 519 -22.18 -8.32 -3.37
CA LEU A 519 -22.93 -7.94 -2.19
C LEU A 519 -22.41 -8.72 -0.97
N ARG A 520 -22.40 -8.08 0.19
CA ARG A 520 -21.97 -8.73 1.43
C ARG A 520 -23.21 -9.27 2.15
N ASN A 521 -23.08 -10.45 2.73
CA ASN A 521 -24.18 -11.04 3.48
C ASN A 521 -24.43 -10.24 4.77
N ALA A 522 -25.67 -10.30 5.26
CA ALA A 522 -26.02 -9.73 6.54
C ALA A 522 -25.16 -10.37 7.63
N PRO A 523 -24.59 -9.56 8.54
CA PRO A 523 -23.68 -10.09 9.54
C PRO A 523 -24.39 -10.86 10.65
N THR A 524 -23.69 -11.84 11.25
CA THR A 524 -24.15 -12.51 12.44
C THR A 524 -23.70 -11.75 13.69
N ASP A 525 -22.62 -10.97 13.59
CA ASP A 525 -22.21 -10.06 14.65
C ASP A 525 -21.55 -8.82 14.07
N LEU A 526 -21.29 -7.84 14.93
CA LEU A 526 -20.72 -6.56 14.51
C LEU A 526 -19.32 -6.70 13.95
N ARG A 527 -18.51 -7.61 14.50
CA ARG A 527 -17.12 -7.80 14.06
C ARG A 527 -17.03 -8.31 12.62
N ASP A 528 -17.93 -9.22 12.25
CA ASP A 528 -18.00 -9.73 10.88
C ASP A 528 -18.28 -8.60 9.89
N TRP A 529 -19.22 -7.72 10.25
CA TRP A 529 -19.56 -6.58 9.41
C TRP A 529 -18.39 -5.62 9.30
N GLN A 530 -17.76 -5.29 10.43
CA GLN A 530 -16.58 -4.41 10.47
C GLN A 530 -15.43 -4.97 9.63
N ALA A 531 -15.19 -6.28 9.69
CA ALA A 531 -14.14 -6.93 8.90
C ALA A 531 -14.42 -6.78 7.39
N SER A 532 -15.68 -6.87 6.98
CA SER A 532 -16.05 -6.71 5.57
C SER A 532 -15.78 -5.29 5.07
N ILE A 533 -15.90 -4.28 5.95
CA ILE A 533 -15.65 -2.88 5.60
C ILE A 533 -14.15 -2.63 5.38
N THR A 534 -13.29 -3.27 6.17
CA THR A 534 -11.85 -3.02 6.12
C THR A 534 -11.22 -3.42 4.79
N ASN A 535 -11.90 -4.27 4.02
CA ASN A 535 -11.42 -4.74 2.71
C ASN A 535 -12.21 -4.13 1.55
N ALA A 536 -13.04 -3.13 1.81
CA ALA A 536 -13.93 -2.54 0.80
C ALA A 536 -13.51 -1.12 0.45
N GLY A 537 -13.96 -0.65 -0.70
CA GLY A 537 -13.79 0.73 -1.15
C GLY A 537 -15.00 1.18 -1.96
N GLY A 538 -15.23 2.48 -2.01
CA GLY A 538 -16.35 3.06 -2.73
C GLY A 538 -17.68 2.82 -2.05
N LEU A 539 -18.40 1.80 -2.47
CA LEU A 539 -19.73 1.46 -1.95
C LEU A 539 -19.71 0.07 -1.32
N HIS A 540 -20.14 -0.03 -0.08
CA HIS A 540 -20.27 -1.28 0.65
C HIS A 540 -21.75 -1.62 0.77
N VAL A 541 -22.19 -2.72 0.16
CA VAL A 541 -23.59 -3.15 0.18
C VAL A 541 -23.74 -4.37 1.08
N THR A 542 -24.58 -4.27 2.11
CA THR A 542 -24.98 -5.39 2.95
C THR A 542 -26.37 -5.83 2.51
N ASP A 543 -26.49 -7.05 2.03
CA ASP A 543 -27.71 -7.56 1.41
C ASP A 543 -28.55 -8.36 2.41
N ASN A 544 -29.89 -8.24 2.29
CA ASN A 544 -30.87 -9.00 3.05
C ASN A 544 -30.68 -8.84 4.57
N VAL A 545 -30.60 -7.62 5.02
CA VAL A 545 -30.43 -7.31 6.46
C VAL A 545 -31.77 -7.61 7.16
N ASN A 546 -31.78 -8.66 7.95
CA ASN A 546 -32.94 -9.05 8.74
C ASN A 546 -32.47 -9.29 10.16
N LEU A 547 -32.39 -8.19 10.92
CA LEU A 547 -31.82 -8.21 12.26
C LEU A 547 -32.87 -8.46 13.29
N VAL A 548 -33.03 -9.71 13.67
CA VAL A 548 -33.97 -10.14 14.73
C VAL A 548 -33.40 -9.77 16.10
N ASP A 549 -32.08 -9.89 16.27
CA ASP A 549 -31.42 -9.56 17.55
C ASP A 549 -31.40 -8.03 17.74
N LYS A 550 -32.12 -7.58 18.75
CA LYS A 550 -32.24 -6.16 19.09
C LYS A 550 -30.89 -5.54 19.47
N ASN A 551 -30.01 -6.30 20.14
CA ASN A 551 -28.69 -5.81 20.55
C ASN A 551 -27.79 -5.60 19.36
N LEU A 552 -27.77 -6.56 18.43
CA LEU A 552 -26.98 -6.44 17.19
C LEU A 552 -27.48 -5.25 16.37
N ARG A 553 -28.80 -5.11 16.24
CA ARG A 553 -29.42 -4.01 15.49
C ARG A 553 -29.02 -2.65 16.07
N GLN A 554 -29.09 -2.52 17.41
CA GLN A 554 -28.70 -1.28 18.08
C GLN A 554 -27.22 -0.97 17.87
N ARG A 555 -26.34 -1.97 18.06
CA ARG A 555 -24.89 -1.80 17.92
C ARG A 555 -24.51 -1.47 16.49
N LEU A 556 -25.16 -2.10 15.51
CA LEU A 556 -24.92 -1.83 14.10
C LEU A 556 -25.37 -0.42 13.73
N SER A 557 -26.55 -0.01 14.21
CA SER A 557 -27.06 1.35 14.00
C SER A 557 -26.12 2.41 14.58
N ASP A 558 -25.66 2.20 15.81
CA ASP A 558 -24.72 3.13 16.46
C ASP A 558 -23.40 3.23 15.69
N GLU A 559 -22.88 2.08 15.23
CA GLU A 559 -21.62 2.04 14.48
C GLU A 559 -21.75 2.74 13.12
N ILE A 560 -22.85 2.51 12.42
CA ILE A 560 -23.11 3.18 11.13
C ILE A 560 -23.19 4.70 11.35
N CYS A 561 -23.92 5.14 12.37
CA CYS A 561 -24.03 6.57 12.70
C CYS A 561 -22.66 7.19 12.95
N ARG A 562 -21.81 6.48 13.71
CA ARG A 562 -20.45 6.93 14.01
C ARG A 562 -19.62 7.03 12.72
N LEU A 563 -19.63 5.99 11.91
CA LEU A 563 -18.82 5.94 10.68
C LEU A 563 -19.25 6.98 9.65
N VAL A 564 -20.55 7.27 9.57
CA VAL A 564 -21.07 8.29 8.64
C VAL A 564 -20.71 9.69 9.14
N THR A 565 -20.72 9.92 10.44
CA THR A 565 -20.57 11.25 11.03
C THR A 565 -19.12 11.69 11.18
N GLU A 566 -18.22 10.78 11.56
CA GLU A 566 -16.83 11.11 11.83
C GLU A 566 -16.12 11.65 10.55
N PRO A 567 -15.32 12.71 10.67
CA PRO A 567 -14.58 13.23 9.53
C PRO A 567 -13.58 12.22 8.95
N ASP A 568 -12.97 11.40 9.80
CA ASP A 568 -12.00 10.40 9.41
C ASP A 568 -12.33 9.09 10.13
N PRO A 569 -13.35 8.36 9.66
CA PRO A 569 -13.83 7.19 10.39
C PRO A 569 -12.88 6.01 10.33
N HIS A 570 -12.68 5.38 11.48
CA HIS A 570 -11.82 4.21 11.62
C HIS A 570 -12.59 3.11 12.34
N ILE A 571 -12.27 1.87 12.00
CA ILE A 571 -12.72 0.69 12.72
C ILE A 571 -11.56 0.20 13.59
N GLU A 572 -11.81 0.04 14.88
CA GLU A 572 -10.84 -0.50 15.82
C GLU A 572 -11.02 -2.00 15.93
N MET A 573 -9.95 -2.75 15.69
CA MET A 573 -9.97 -4.21 15.74
C MET A 573 -8.76 -4.71 16.50
N ARG A 574 -8.89 -5.87 17.15
CA ARG A 574 -7.74 -6.55 17.72
C ARG A 574 -6.98 -7.25 16.60
N LYS A 575 -5.68 -7.10 16.61
CA LYS A 575 -4.81 -7.80 15.66
C LYS A 575 -4.87 -9.29 15.95
N LEU A 576 -5.03 -10.09 14.92
CA LEU A 576 -5.07 -11.55 15.05
C LEU A 576 -3.81 -12.07 15.78
N TYR A 577 -4.03 -12.96 16.71
CA TYR A 577 -2.97 -13.61 17.52
C TYR A 577 -2.24 -12.63 18.46
N SER A 578 -2.87 -11.49 18.78
CA SER A 578 -2.36 -10.56 19.78
C SER A 578 -3.45 -10.27 20.83
N ASN A 579 -3.09 -10.34 22.10
CA ASN A 579 -4.03 -10.07 23.17
C ASN A 579 -4.20 -8.58 23.45
N ASN A 580 -3.20 -7.78 23.12
CA ASN A 580 -3.17 -6.38 23.53
C ASN A 580 -3.00 -5.36 22.39
N GLU A 581 -2.81 -5.82 21.15
CA GLU A 581 -2.54 -4.92 20.04
C GLU A 581 -3.83 -4.58 19.28
N LEU A 582 -4.18 -3.30 19.29
CA LEU A 582 -5.32 -2.77 18.54
C LEU A 582 -4.81 -2.12 17.25
N ILE A 583 -5.51 -2.37 16.16
CA ILE A 583 -5.29 -1.67 14.90
C ILE A 583 -6.50 -0.79 14.59
N ARG A 584 -6.26 0.32 13.91
CA ARG A 584 -7.29 1.27 13.50
C ARG A 584 -7.31 1.34 11.98
N VAL A 585 -8.31 0.71 11.38
CA VAL A 585 -8.41 0.63 9.91
C VAL A 585 -9.36 1.72 9.41
N PRO A 586 -8.92 2.59 8.50
CA PRO A 586 -9.84 3.59 7.94
C PRO A 586 -11.00 2.92 7.21
N ALA A 587 -12.21 3.43 7.45
CA ALA A 587 -13.42 3.01 6.72
C ALA A 587 -13.56 3.91 5.50
N ARG A 588 -13.23 3.38 4.33
CA ARG A 588 -13.16 4.17 3.07
C ARG A 588 -14.34 3.86 2.15
N VAL A 589 -15.54 3.80 2.73
CA VAL A 589 -16.75 3.36 2.00
C VAL A 589 -17.96 4.20 2.36
N VAL A 590 -18.94 4.17 1.45
CA VAL A 590 -20.32 4.62 1.68
C VAL A 590 -21.15 3.34 1.85
N PHE A 591 -22.18 3.39 2.67
CA PHE A 591 -22.96 2.22 3.07
C PHE A 591 -24.31 2.17 2.37
N ALA A 592 -24.67 0.99 1.85
CA ALA A 592 -26.03 0.67 1.42
C ALA A 592 -26.42 -0.67 2.05
N LEU A 593 -27.66 -0.76 2.51
CA LEU A 593 -28.19 -1.99 3.09
C LEU A 593 -29.52 -2.31 2.42
N THR A 594 -29.74 -3.56 2.06
CA THR A 594 -31.04 -3.99 1.51
C THR A 594 -31.81 -4.76 2.59
N ALA A 595 -33.12 -4.60 2.61
CA ALA A 595 -33.97 -5.29 3.57
C ALA A 595 -35.39 -5.40 3.03
N ILE A 596 -36.15 -6.39 3.55
CA ILE A 596 -37.56 -6.53 3.19
C ILE A 596 -38.39 -5.44 3.89
N GLN A 597 -38.06 -5.19 5.15
CA GLN A 597 -38.68 -4.12 5.95
C GLN A 597 -37.59 -3.24 6.51
N GLN A 598 -37.97 -2.05 6.97
CA GLN A 598 -37.03 -1.11 7.59
C GLN A 598 -36.32 -1.81 8.76
N PRO A 599 -34.99 -2.02 8.66
CA PRO A 599 -34.29 -2.79 9.71
C PRO A 599 -33.94 -1.97 10.93
N PHE A 600 -34.03 -0.63 10.87
CA PHE A 600 -33.64 0.25 11.95
C PHE A 600 -34.78 1.15 12.36
N GLN A 601 -34.97 1.31 13.66
CA GLN A 601 -36.03 2.10 14.23
C GLN A 601 -35.55 3.42 14.86
N GLN A 602 -34.25 3.65 14.87
CA GLN A 602 -33.68 4.81 15.57
C GLN A 602 -33.70 6.05 14.69
N ALA A 603 -34.25 7.12 15.21
CA ALA A 603 -34.34 8.41 14.55
C ALA A 603 -32.94 8.92 14.14
N ASP A 604 -31.94 8.65 14.98
CA ASP A 604 -30.57 9.11 14.73
C ASP A 604 -30.00 8.55 13.42
N LEU A 605 -30.20 7.26 13.15
CA LEU A 605 -29.76 6.66 11.89
C LEU A 605 -30.60 7.17 10.73
N LEU A 606 -31.92 7.23 10.90
CA LEU A 606 -32.82 7.62 9.80
C LEU A 606 -32.61 9.06 9.36
N GLN A 607 -32.13 9.93 10.25
CA GLN A 607 -31.75 11.30 9.89
C GLN A 607 -30.47 11.35 9.05
N ARG A 608 -29.68 10.24 9.02
CA ARG A 608 -28.44 10.11 8.23
C ARG A 608 -28.63 9.19 7.02
N ALA A 609 -29.87 8.81 6.76
CA ALA A 609 -30.17 7.83 5.70
C ALA A 609 -31.03 8.44 4.62
N ILE A 610 -30.96 7.85 3.44
CA ILE A 610 -31.96 8.04 2.39
C ILE A 610 -32.56 6.65 2.12
N VAL A 611 -33.88 6.60 2.16
CA VAL A 611 -34.62 5.34 2.00
C VAL A 611 -35.07 5.22 0.56
N VAL A 612 -34.68 4.10 -0.08
CA VAL A 612 -35.07 3.74 -1.44
C VAL A 612 -36.09 2.60 -1.31
N GLU A 613 -37.38 2.92 -1.46
CA GLU A 613 -38.45 1.94 -1.33
C GLU A 613 -38.90 1.44 -2.70
N LEU A 614 -38.84 0.12 -2.88
CA LEU A 614 -39.22 -0.54 -4.10
C LEU A 614 -40.47 -1.39 -3.87
N ASP A 615 -41.46 -1.24 -4.73
CA ASP A 615 -42.62 -2.10 -4.76
C ASP A 615 -42.34 -3.31 -5.63
N LYS A 616 -43.11 -4.37 -5.42
CA LYS A 616 -43.03 -5.59 -6.20
C LYS A 616 -43.28 -5.33 -7.68
N ASN A 617 -42.53 -5.95 -8.54
CA ASN A 617 -42.70 -5.80 -9.99
C ASN A 617 -44.07 -6.37 -10.43
N ALA A 618 -44.65 -5.79 -11.49
CA ALA A 618 -45.96 -6.20 -12.02
C ALA A 618 -45.99 -7.67 -12.43
N SER A 619 -44.89 -8.15 -13.00
CA SER A 619 -44.78 -9.56 -13.43
C SER A 619 -44.82 -10.52 -12.24
N ALA A 620 -44.39 -10.08 -11.08
CA ALA A 620 -44.45 -10.89 -9.87
C ALA A 620 -45.89 -10.93 -9.30
N GLU A 621 -46.67 -9.89 -9.53
CA GLU A 621 -48.08 -9.84 -9.10
C GLU A 621 -48.94 -10.80 -9.88
N ASP A 622 -48.62 -11.03 -11.15
CA ASP A 622 -49.37 -11.92 -12.05
C ASP A 622 -49.03 -13.39 -11.85
N GLY A 623 -48.15 -13.72 -10.94
CA GLY A 623 -47.77 -15.11 -10.63
C GLY A 623 -46.82 -15.75 -11.61
N ASN A 624 -46.45 -15.07 -12.68
CA ASN A 624 -45.49 -15.56 -13.67
C ASN A 624 -44.15 -14.79 -13.43
N ILE A 625 -43.39 -15.25 -12.44
CA ILE A 625 -42.10 -14.67 -12.17
C ILE A 625 -41.08 -15.18 -13.18
N THR A 626 -40.96 -14.53 -14.30
CA THR A 626 -39.78 -14.67 -15.15
C THR A 626 -38.71 -13.75 -14.60
N TYR A 627 -37.85 -14.27 -13.75
CA TYR A 627 -36.63 -13.58 -13.39
C TYR A 627 -35.75 -13.55 -14.63
N GLU A 628 -35.80 -12.44 -15.34
CA GLU A 628 -34.77 -12.19 -16.35
C GLU A 628 -33.49 -11.88 -15.60
N TYR A 629 -32.59 -12.85 -15.53
CA TYR A 629 -31.27 -12.71 -14.94
C TYR A 629 -30.43 -11.65 -15.65
N SER A 630 -30.90 -11.17 -16.78
CA SER A 630 -30.22 -10.22 -17.65
C SER A 630 -30.44 -8.75 -17.27
N TRP A 631 -31.29 -8.43 -16.26
CA TRP A 631 -31.65 -7.03 -16.01
C TRP A 631 -30.41 -6.14 -15.78
N VAL A 632 -29.43 -6.60 -14.97
CA VAL A 632 -28.21 -5.82 -14.69
C VAL A 632 -27.43 -5.62 -16.00
N ASP A 633 -27.25 -6.69 -16.77
CA ASP A 633 -26.57 -6.63 -18.06
C ASP A 633 -27.30 -5.72 -19.04
N ASP A 634 -28.64 -5.80 -19.09
CA ASP A 634 -29.46 -4.99 -19.97
C ASP A 634 -29.31 -3.50 -19.66
N GLN A 635 -29.37 -3.14 -18.38
CA GLN A 635 -29.18 -1.75 -17.98
C GLN A 635 -27.75 -1.28 -18.25
N MET A 636 -26.77 -2.15 -18.08
CA MET A 636 -25.39 -1.82 -18.39
C MET A 636 -25.19 -1.57 -19.88
N GLN A 637 -25.70 -2.47 -20.73
CA GLN A 637 -25.50 -2.41 -22.18
C GLN A 637 -26.36 -1.38 -22.88
N LYS A 638 -27.48 -0.99 -22.28
CA LYS A 638 -28.39 0.01 -22.85
C LYS A 638 -27.66 1.29 -23.24
N PHE A 639 -26.64 1.67 -22.48
CA PHE A 639 -25.86 2.90 -22.71
C PHE A 639 -24.45 2.64 -23.26
N GLY A 640 -24.07 1.39 -23.50
CA GLY A 640 -22.79 1.06 -24.11
C GLY A 640 -21.79 0.38 -23.19
N GLY A 641 -22.23 -0.15 -22.05
CA GLY A 641 -21.40 -0.92 -21.15
C GLY A 641 -20.79 -0.09 -20.01
N ARG A 642 -19.95 -0.74 -19.20
CA ARG A 642 -19.37 -0.12 -18.02
C ARG A 642 -18.55 1.13 -18.36
N ILE A 643 -17.75 1.08 -19.42
CA ILE A 643 -16.91 2.22 -19.83
C ILE A 643 -17.78 3.43 -20.11
N ALA A 644 -18.91 3.24 -20.82
CA ALA A 644 -19.86 4.32 -21.10
C ALA A 644 -20.45 4.91 -19.81
N TRP A 645 -20.84 4.04 -18.87
CA TRP A 645 -21.41 4.48 -17.59
C TRP A 645 -20.37 5.27 -16.75
N VAL A 646 -19.15 4.79 -16.69
CA VAL A 646 -18.08 5.49 -15.95
C VAL A 646 -17.78 6.82 -16.61
N ALA A 647 -17.63 6.83 -17.94
CA ALA A 647 -17.40 8.07 -18.69
C ALA A 647 -18.50 9.10 -18.41
N HIS A 648 -19.76 8.64 -18.41
CA HIS A 648 -20.91 9.49 -18.12
C HIS A 648 -20.83 10.11 -16.72
N HIS A 649 -20.53 9.30 -15.70
CA HIS A 649 -20.38 9.82 -14.33
C HIS A 649 -19.25 10.85 -14.24
N LEU A 650 -18.11 10.57 -14.89
CA LEU A 650 -16.96 11.50 -14.84
C LEU A 650 -17.32 12.84 -15.51
N LEU A 651 -18.07 12.83 -16.59
CA LEU A 651 -18.51 14.05 -17.25
C LEU A 651 -19.52 14.83 -16.41
N VAL A 652 -20.46 14.11 -15.78
CA VAL A 652 -21.43 14.73 -14.85
C VAL A 652 -20.68 15.40 -13.70
N LEU A 653 -19.68 14.69 -13.15
CA LEU A 653 -18.87 15.20 -12.04
C LEU A 653 -18.03 16.42 -12.45
N GLU A 654 -17.47 16.41 -13.65
CA GLU A 654 -16.74 17.58 -14.17
C GLU A 654 -17.67 18.80 -14.22
N LYS A 655 -18.88 18.64 -14.76
CA LYS A 655 -19.88 19.73 -14.82
C LYS A 655 -20.31 20.15 -13.42
N PHE A 656 -20.50 19.19 -12.53
CA PHE A 656 -20.86 19.50 -11.14
C PHE A 656 -19.75 20.32 -10.47
N LEU A 657 -18.51 19.89 -10.58
CA LEU A 657 -17.39 20.61 -9.97
C LEU A 657 -17.23 22.01 -10.55
N THR A 658 -17.47 22.18 -11.84
CA THR A 658 -17.46 23.48 -12.49
C THR A 658 -18.59 24.37 -11.98
N HIS A 659 -19.80 23.81 -11.86
CA HIS A 659 -20.99 24.52 -11.39
C HIS A 659 -20.83 25.04 -9.96
N VAL A 660 -20.30 24.19 -9.07
CA VAL A 660 -20.17 24.55 -7.65
C VAL A 660 -19.15 25.66 -7.40
N GLN A 661 -18.24 25.93 -8.34
CA GLN A 661 -17.25 27.00 -8.18
C GLN A 661 -17.92 28.36 -7.97
N THR A 662 -19.06 28.59 -8.59
CA THR A 662 -19.78 29.86 -8.49
C THR A 662 -21.08 29.78 -7.69
N ARG A 663 -21.56 28.56 -7.42
CA ARG A 663 -22.92 28.40 -6.83
C ARG A 663 -22.90 27.91 -5.38
N TRP A 664 -21.80 27.30 -4.94
CA TRP A 664 -21.71 26.75 -3.57
C TRP A 664 -21.72 27.87 -2.54
N ARG A 665 -22.55 27.74 -1.52
CA ARG A 665 -22.68 28.73 -0.45
C ARG A 665 -21.98 28.26 0.82
N THR A 666 -20.98 29.01 1.26
CA THR A 666 -20.40 28.85 2.58
C THR A 666 -21.43 29.33 3.62
N GLY A 667 -21.62 28.52 4.67
CA GLY A 667 -22.62 28.85 5.69
C GLY A 667 -24.04 28.53 5.31
N TYR A 668 -24.23 27.69 4.28
CA TYR A 668 -25.57 27.22 3.89
C TYR A 668 -26.28 26.57 5.07
N ARG A 669 -27.54 26.94 5.28
CA ARG A 669 -28.38 26.39 6.35
C ARG A 669 -29.25 25.28 5.77
N ALA A 670 -28.84 24.04 5.99
CA ALA A 670 -29.57 22.88 5.52
C ALA A 670 -30.73 22.54 6.44
N GLN A 671 -31.78 21.99 5.88
CA GLN A 671 -32.86 21.37 6.64
C GLN A 671 -32.52 19.92 7.01
N HIS A 672 -31.76 19.25 6.16
CA HIS A 672 -31.33 17.89 6.40
C HIS A 672 -30.07 17.86 7.29
N ARG A 673 -29.93 16.79 8.09
CA ARG A 673 -28.80 16.64 9.00
C ARG A 673 -27.45 16.58 8.26
N LEU A 674 -27.45 16.02 7.05
CA LEU A 674 -26.24 15.96 6.22
C LEU A 674 -26.23 17.20 5.30
N ILE A 675 -25.67 18.27 5.79
CA ILE A 675 -25.73 19.61 5.20
C ILE A 675 -25.22 19.65 3.77
N ASN A 676 -24.02 19.11 3.57
CA ASN A 676 -23.36 19.19 2.27
C ASN A 676 -24.06 18.32 1.21
N VAL A 677 -24.68 17.23 1.63
CA VAL A 677 -25.45 16.37 0.71
C VAL A 677 -26.68 17.11 0.18
N GLU A 678 -27.39 17.82 1.05
CA GLU A 678 -28.55 18.60 0.62
C GLU A 678 -28.14 19.63 -0.44
N GLN A 679 -27.10 20.41 -0.14
CA GLN A 679 -26.62 21.42 -1.10
C GLN A 679 -26.08 20.75 -2.39
N ALA A 680 -25.39 19.64 -2.27
CA ALA A 680 -24.86 18.90 -3.44
C ALA A 680 -25.99 18.37 -4.33
N LEU A 681 -27.07 17.87 -3.73
CA LEU A 681 -28.24 17.39 -4.49
C LEU A 681 -28.89 18.54 -5.29
N ILE A 682 -29.03 19.70 -4.65
CA ILE A 682 -29.59 20.90 -5.30
C ILE A 682 -28.68 21.27 -6.50
N MET A 683 -27.37 21.35 -6.29
CA MET A 683 -26.41 21.70 -7.34
C MET A 683 -26.41 20.66 -8.47
N MET A 684 -26.54 19.38 -8.13
CA MET A 684 -26.59 18.31 -9.12
C MET A 684 -27.86 18.40 -9.99
N ALA A 685 -28.99 18.78 -9.40
CA ALA A 685 -30.22 19.04 -10.15
C ALA A 685 -29.97 20.15 -11.17
N GLU A 686 -29.31 21.23 -10.75
CA GLU A 686 -28.99 22.38 -11.62
C GLU A 686 -28.06 21.96 -12.77
N VAL A 687 -27.15 21.03 -12.56
CA VAL A 687 -26.27 20.49 -13.62
C VAL A 687 -27.11 19.89 -14.76
N PHE A 688 -28.23 19.26 -14.43
CA PHE A 688 -29.14 18.67 -15.42
C PHE A 688 -30.21 19.65 -15.87
N GLY A 689 -30.09 20.93 -15.53
CA GLY A 689 -31.06 21.95 -15.94
C GLY A 689 -32.42 21.86 -15.22
N GLN A 690 -32.41 21.23 -14.03
CA GLN A 690 -33.61 21.03 -13.24
C GLN A 690 -33.65 21.98 -12.04
N ASP A 691 -34.87 22.34 -11.62
CA ASP A 691 -35.06 23.11 -10.39
C ASP A 691 -34.81 22.22 -9.18
N GLY A 692 -33.88 22.63 -8.32
CA GLY A 692 -33.58 21.92 -7.09
C GLY A 692 -34.26 22.52 -5.84
N SER A 693 -35.06 23.54 -5.96
CA SER A 693 -35.62 24.28 -4.82
C SER A 693 -36.49 23.41 -3.90
N TRP A 694 -37.08 22.36 -4.42
CA TRP A 694 -37.94 21.43 -3.69
C TRP A 694 -37.16 20.39 -2.84
N ILE A 695 -35.88 20.23 -3.10
CA ILE A 695 -35.10 19.10 -2.55
C ILE A 695 -34.99 19.19 -1.01
N ALA A 696 -34.70 20.35 -0.47
CA ALA A 696 -34.54 20.53 0.98
C ALA A 696 -35.81 20.12 1.73
N ASP A 697 -36.96 20.61 1.28
CA ASP A 697 -38.25 20.28 1.91
C ASP A 697 -38.59 18.80 1.74
N PHE A 698 -38.30 18.22 0.55
CA PHE A 698 -38.60 16.83 0.28
C PHE A 698 -37.74 15.89 1.16
N LEU A 699 -36.44 16.17 1.30
CA LEU A 699 -35.54 15.39 2.15
C LEU A 699 -35.98 15.44 3.61
N SER A 700 -36.30 16.62 4.11
CA SER A 700 -36.74 16.83 5.48
C SER A 700 -38.05 16.10 5.75
N GLY A 701 -39.02 16.24 4.85
CA GLY A 701 -40.31 15.57 4.94
C GLY A 701 -40.19 14.05 4.87
N SER A 702 -39.34 13.54 3.95
CA SER A 702 -39.13 12.12 3.79
C SER A 702 -38.46 11.50 5.03
N ALA A 703 -37.47 12.19 5.58
CA ALA A 703 -36.80 11.73 6.79
C ALA A 703 -37.79 11.66 7.97
N ALA A 704 -38.60 12.70 8.15
CA ALA A 704 -39.62 12.76 9.21
C ALA A 704 -40.64 11.64 9.04
N LEU A 705 -41.07 11.37 7.82
CA LEU A 705 -42.02 10.30 7.53
C LEU A 705 -41.45 8.92 7.88
N HIS A 706 -40.23 8.63 7.48
CA HIS A 706 -39.60 7.33 7.78
C HIS A 706 -39.36 7.15 9.28
N ILE A 707 -39.00 8.21 9.96
CA ILE A 707 -38.86 8.18 11.43
C ILE A 707 -40.22 7.82 12.06
N SER A 708 -41.29 8.49 11.59
CA SER A 708 -42.62 8.28 12.13
C SER A 708 -43.15 6.89 11.84
N GLU A 709 -42.80 6.30 10.70
CA GLU A 709 -43.20 4.95 10.31
C GLU A 709 -42.43 3.85 11.03
N SER A 710 -41.21 4.13 11.44
CA SER A 710 -40.28 3.11 11.94
C SER A 710 -40.04 3.16 13.44
N ASP A 711 -40.35 4.28 14.04
CA ASP A 711 -40.02 4.53 15.47
C ASP A 711 -41.18 4.09 16.35
N TRP A 712 -40.95 3.03 17.13
CA TRP A 712 -41.92 2.51 18.09
C TRP A 712 -42.40 3.57 19.08
N VAL A 713 -41.52 4.50 19.46
CA VAL A 713 -41.88 5.62 20.31
C VAL A 713 -42.86 6.54 19.60
N VAL A 714 -42.66 6.80 18.31
CA VAL A 714 -43.54 7.64 17.49
C VAL A 714 -44.91 6.97 17.36
N GLU A 715 -44.96 5.66 17.11
CA GLU A 715 -46.22 4.91 17.05
C GLU A 715 -46.98 5.02 18.37
N GLY A 716 -46.26 4.84 19.48
CA GLY A 716 -46.86 4.98 20.78
C GLY A 716 -47.38 6.39 21.07
N LEU A 717 -46.60 7.40 20.67
CA LEU A 717 -47.03 8.81 20.82
C LEU A 717 -48.25 9.13 19.95
N LYS A 718 -48.32 8.56 18.72
CA LYS A 718 -49.51 8.70 17.88
C LYS A 718 -50.75 8.06 18.52
N ALA A 719 -50.58 6.82 18.99
CA ALA A 719 -51.68 6.10 19.65
C ALA A 719 -52.15 6.83 20.88
N PHE A 720 -51.23 7.38 21.67
CA PHE A 720 -51.54 8.19 22.83
C PHE A 720 -52.31 9.45 22.41
N ALA A 721 -51.79 10.16 21.38
CA ALA A 721 -52.46 11.37 20.86
C ALA A 721 -53.89 11.07 20.40
N ASP A 722 -54.12 9.95 19.75
CA ASP A 722 -55.43 9.51 19.30
C ASP A 722 -56.34 9.18 20.48
N SER A 723 -55.79 8.60 21.56
CA SER A 723 -56.54 8.34 22.78
C SER A 723 -57.00 9.64 23.46
N ILE A 724 -56.16 10.69 23.36
CA ILE A 724 -56.51 12.01 23.90
C ILE A 724 -57.58 12.66 23.02
N LYS A 725 -57.51 12.59 21.72
CA LYS A 725 -58.52 13.10 20.79
C LYS A 725 -59.88 12.45 21.05
N ALA A 726 -59.88 11.15 21.29
CA ALA A 726 -61.11 10.38 21.59
C ALA A 726 -61.84 10.86 22.85
N GLN A 727 -61.15 11.55 23.75
CA GLN A 727 -61.78 12.10 24.97
C GLN A 727 -62.56 13.39 24.70
N ASN A 728 -62.44 13.95 23.51
CA ASN A 728 -63.19 15.16 23.08
C ASN A 728 -63.01 16.35 24.05
N LYS A 729 -61.82 16.54 24.57
CA LYS A 729 -61.48 17.65 25.48
C LYS A 729 -60.44 18.58 24.82
N PRO A 730 -60.86 19.62 24.08
CA PRO A 730 -59.91 20.52 23.43
C PRO A 730 -58.99 21.19 24.46
N GLY A 731 -57.71 21.25 24.16
CA GLY A 731 -56.72 21.90 25.01
C GLY A 731 -56.29 21.12 26.25
N LEU A 732 -56.62 19.83 26.34
CA LEU A 732 -56.21 19.00 27.46
C LEU A 732 -54.68 18.99 27.58
N LEU A 733 -54.21 19.29 28.79
CA LEU A 733 -52.78 19.27 29.07
C LEU A 733 -52.40 17.90 29.67
N PHE A 734 -51.25 17.38 29.20
CA PHE A 734 -50.71 16.13 29.71
C PHE A 734 -49.20 16.25 29.88
N SER A 735 -48.65 15.43 30.74
CA SER A 735 -47.23 15.41 31.06
C SER A 735 -46.55 14.18 30.43
N ALA A 736 -45.21 14.16 30.45
CA ALA A 736 -44.44 12.97 30.04
C ALA A 736 -44.74 11.77 30.93
N SER A 737 -45.16 12.02 32.20
CA SER A 737 -45.57 10.94 33.09
C SER A 737 -46.90 10.31 32.62
N ASP A 738 -47.86 11.15 32.18
CA ASP A 738 -49.15 10.64 31.69
C ASP A 738 -48.95 9.74 30.45
N ILE A 739 -48.04 10.13 29.56
CA ILE A 739 -47.67 9.31 28.38
C ILE A 739 -47.06 7.98 28.83
N ALA A 740 -46.13 8.03 29.80
CA ALA A 740 -45.42 6.83 30.27
C ALA A 740 -46.40 5.87 31.00
N ASP A 741 -47.31 6.39 31.78
CA ASP A 741 -48.29 5.56 32.52
C ASP A 741 -49.32 4.96 31.54
N TRP A 742 -49.72 5.72 30.54
CA TRP A 742 -50.59 5.21 29.49
C TRP A 742 -49.89 4.05 28.72
N ALA A 743 -48.62 4.22 28.35
CA ALA A 743 -47.86 3.20 27.62
C ALA A 743 -47.71 1.90 28.41
N LYS A 744 -47.50 2.01 29.72
CA LYS A 744 -47.40 0.82 30.62
C LYS A 744 -48.71 0.01 30.65
N SER A 745 -49.84 0.65 30.38
CA SER A 745 -51.18 -0.01 30.46
C SER A 745 -51.64 -0.56 29.09
N HIS A 746 -50.78 -0.46 28.06
CA HIS A 746 -51.16 -0.89 26.72
C HIS A 746 -50.20 -1.92 26.17
N UNK A 747 -50.78 -2.76 25.92
CA UNK A 747 -50.03 -3.84 25.49
C UNK A 747 -49.13 -3.64 24.46
N ASP A 748 -49.50 -3.09 23.58
CA ASP A 748 -48.65 -2.86 22.42
C ASP A 748 -47.36 -2.10 22.76
N PHE A 749 -47.37 -1.34 23.83
CA PHE A 749 -46.28 -0.41 24.18
C PHE A 749 -45.66 -0.62 25.55
N GLU A 750 -46.13 -1.58 26.33
CA GLU A 750 -45.63 -1.82 27.69
C GLU A 750 -44.19 -2.23 27.76
N GLU A 751 -43.61 -2.75 26.63
CA GLU A 751 -42.20 -3.12 26.55
C GLU A 751 -41.35 -2.04 25.86
N CYS A 752 -41.96 -0.94 25.41
CA CYS A 752 -41.22 0.15 24.76
C CYS A 752 -40.48 0.98 25.82
N GLY A 753 -39.25 0.58 26.13
CA GLY A 753 -38.44 1.14 27.20
C GLY A 753 -38.34 2.66 27.22
N PRO A 754 -38.16 3.36 26.09
CA PRO A 754 -38.19 4.82 26.09
C PRO A 754 -39.58 5.39 26.45
N LEU A 755 -40.66 4.74 25.99
CA LEU A 755 -42.02 5.27 26.14
C LEU A 755 -42.55 5.08 27.55
N ILE A 756 -42.17 4.01 28.21
CA ILE A 756 -42.64 3.72 29.60
C ILE A 756 -41.84 4.45 30.69
N ASN A 757 -40.87 5.25 30.29
CA ASN A 757 -40.04 6.00 31.23
C ASN A 757 -40.23 7.49 30.99
N SER A 758 -40.82 8.17 31.96
CA SER A 758 -41.22 9.57 31.85
C SER A 758 -40.02 10.51 31.54
N ARG A 759 -38.83 10.22 32.08
CA ARG A 759 -37.62 11.04 31.79
C ARG A 759 -37.21 10.88 30.34
N LYS A 760 -37.27 9.64 29.82
CA LYS A 760 -36.92 9.37 28.41
C LYS A 760 -37.95 9.99 27.46
N VAL A 761 -39.23 9.92 27.81
CA VAL A 761 -40.31 10.56 27.05
C VAL A 761 -40.09 12.06 27.01
N SER A 762 -39.82 12.68 28.15
CA SER A 762 -39.59 14.11 28.25
C SER A 762 -38.40 14.53 27.39
N LYS A 763 -37.30 13.80 27.47
CA LYS A 763 -36.09 14.05 26.64
C LYS A 763 -36.41 13.90 25.17
N TYR A 764 -37.13 12.82 24.80
CA TYR A 764 -37.49 12.56 23.40
C TYR A 764 -38.32 13.71 22.82
N MET A 765 -39.33 14.13 23.59
CA MET A 765 -40.24 15.20 23.20
C MET A 765 -39.50 16.54 23.02
N GLN A 766 -38.45 16.77 23.81
CA GLN A 766 -37.65 18.00 23.69
C GLN A 766 -36.71 17.93 22.48
N VAL A 767 -36.00 16.81 22.32
CA VAL A 767 -35.05 16.63 21.26
C VAL A 767 -35.72 16.63 19.86
N HIS A 768 -36.89 16.00 19.79
CA HIS A 768 -37.64 15.84 18.53
C HIS A 768 -38.88 16.73 18.42
N ALA A 769 -38.89 17.84 19.13
CA ALA A 769 -40.11 18.68 19.26
C ALA A 769 -40.72 19.09 17.91
N ALA A 770 -39.87 19.48 16.93
CA ALA A 770 -40.35 19.89 15.60
C ALA A 770 -41.01 18.72 14.87
N MET A 771 -40.40 17.55 14.91
CA MET A 771 -40.94 16.34 14.26
C MET A 771 -42.22 15.89 14.92
N VAL A 772 -42.24 15.86 16.25
CA VAL A 772 -43.42 15.46 17.03
C VAL A 772 -44.61 16.41 16.77
N ASN A 773 -44.34 17.69 16.68
CA ASN A 773 -45.36 18.66 16.30
C ASN A 773 -45.89 18.40 14.88
N GLN A 774 -44.95 18.25 13.92
CA GLN A 774 -45.34 18.13 12.51
C GLN A 774 -46.11 16.83 12.25
N MET A 775 -45.68 15.72 12.85
CA MET A 775 -46.18 14.37 12.50
C MET A 775 -47.31 13.90 13.42
N ILE A 776 -47.34 14.37 14.65
CA ILE A 776 -48.29 13.87 15.66
C ILE A 776 -49.22 14.98 16.14
N GLY A 777 -48.75 16.24 16.06
CA GLY A 777 -49.51 17.36 16.51
C GLY A 777 -49.42 17.61 18.01
N ILE A 778 -48.38 17.10 18.67
CA ILE A 778 -48.14 17.36 20.10
C ILE A 778 -47.20 18.57 20.18
N VAL A 779 -47.60 19.58 20.93
CA VAL A 779 -46.83 20.81 21.12
C VAL A 779 -46.60 21.04 22.62
N GLN A 780 -45.58 21.81 22.94
CA GLN A 780 -45.31 22.23 24.31
C GLN A 780 -46.40 23.17 24.80
N GLY A 781 -46.86 22.89 26.00
CA GLY A 781 -47.80 23.74 26.71
C GLY A 781 -47.09 24.48 27.84
N PRO A 782 -47.87 25.11 28.74
CA PRO A 782 -47.29 25.82 29.89
C PRO A 782 -46.66 24.84 30.88
N LYS A 783 -45.80 25.33 31.75
CA LYS A 783 -45.29 24.55 32.87
C LYS A 783 -46.30 24.57 34.03
N ARG A 784 -46.50 23.41 34.67
CA ARG A 784 -47.29 23.29 35.89
C ARG A 784 -46.48 22.50 36.92
N ASP A 785 -46.38 23.02 38.14
CA ASP A 785 -45.63 22.37 39.23
C ASP A 785 -44.22 21.97 38.82
N ASN A 786 -43.54 22.87 38.09
CA ASN A 786 -42.20 22.70 37.58
C ASN A 786 -42.05 21.58 36.51
N ARG A 787 -43.16 21.06 35.99
CA ARG A 787 -43.16 20.05 34.95
C ARG A 787 -43.57 20.66 33.62
N GLN A 788 -42.88 20.30 32.56
CA GLN A 788 -43.27 20.69 31.20
C GLN A 788 -44.52 19.91 30.81
N MET A 789 -45.61 20.67 30.49
CA MET A 789 -46.83 20.06 29.97
C MET A 789 -46.85 20.10 28.45
N PHE A 790 -47.67 19.26 27.86
CA PHE A 790 -47.87 19.17 26.40
C PHE A 790 -49.35 19.21 26.10
N LYS A 791 -49.71 19.56 24.90
CA LYS A 791 -51.08 19.54 24.41
C LYS A 791 -51.12 19.20 22.92
N LEU A 792 -52.26 18.78 22.45
CA LEU A 792 -52.46 18.62 21.02
C LEU A 792 -52.67 19.98 20.37
N ARG A 793 -52.06 20.11 19.17
CA ARG A 793 -52.24 21.31 18.35
C ARG A 793 -53.71 21.35 17.90
N THR A 794 -54.37 22.48 18.11
CA THR A 794 -55.77 22.70 17.72
C THR A 794 -55.89 22.90 16.21
#